data_5477262f07c507373cec980cfb1922b8
#
_entry.id   5477262f07c507373cec980cfb1922b8
#
_cell.length_a   1.000
_cell.length_b   1.000
_cell.length_c   1.000
_cell.angle_alpha   90.00
_cell.angle_beta   90.00
_cell.angle_gamma   90.00
#
_symmetry.space_group_name_H-M   'P 1'
#
loop_
_entity.id
_entity.type
_entity.pdbx_description
1 polymer ?
#
loop_
_entity_poly.entity_id
_entity_poly.type
_entity_poly.pdbx_seq_one_letter_code
_entity_poly.pdbx_strand_id
1 'polypeptide(L)'
;CGTRCAQDLRGVVRDADNQPLVGASVYWEGTTIGASTDAQGAFLLHRVKGYDNLVASYLGYVNDTLRVAGGAERIEFTLASEGVALEDVVVEGNLSGNFVKRDGIVKGEMISFAGLCKMACCNLAESFENSASVTVGYSDAISGARQIKMLGLAGTYTQILDENRPIMRGLSAPYGLSYTPGMWLNSIQVSKGVASVTAGHEAITGQINLEHRKPTDDERLFVNLYLDDELRPEANISTAFPVTKDKKLSSVILLHGSMDTDARKMDHNDDGFRDLPISDQINVANKWLYAADNGTQIRWGWKFVQENRLGGMLDYKNSMRDEMEKNWDWKETGADMPLYGSKIRNRGANGYFKIGMPVGPSVYDADEQDEMRSNLAFVADFDHFNENAYFGLNDYRGNENTLSLNLMYNHYFTYRSSLIVGAQGHLQYYRESFANNTPWIAAAPATLYDFDRNEREAGAYAEYTYAIKDKFSVVAGIRGDYNAFYDKFFVTPRGHIRWNITPSTTLRGSAGLGYRSTNVITDNIGMLATGRQIVIPDFDGFNRLEKALTVGGSLTQTFGLVSPGDATLSFDYFRTQFYNSVIADQEYSADQIVLYNSDKRSYTDTYQIDFSWTPVERLDIFATFRYTDSEMTIDRPDGKTARVERPLVSQYKTLLNIQYATKFRRWVFDATAQLNGPARIPTQTGDLADDKYSPRYPMFFAQISRKVGKFDIYAGCENIADYRQHDPILNADNPYSTGFNSMNVWGPLMGRKFYIGLRFNLY
;
A
#
# COMPACT_ATOMS: atom_id res chain seq x y z
N CYS A 1 -27.00 48.98 18.48
CA CYS A 1 -26.32 47.89 17.73
C CYS A 1 -25.24 47.32 18.63
N GLY A 2 -25.57 46.24 19.38
CA GLY A 2 -24.60 45.58 20.25
C GLY A 2 -23.84 44.52 19.49
N THR A 3 -22.56 44.71 19.33
CA THR A 3 -21.56 43.68 18.93
C THR A 3 -21.52 42.65 20.07
N ARG A 4 -22.13 41.48 19.89
CA ARG A 4 -21.87 40.32 20.74
C ARG A 4 -20.44 39.85 20.39
N CYS A 5 -19.51 40.09 21.32
CA CYS A 5 -18.20 39.47 21.27
C CYS A 5 -18.35 37.97 21.15
N ALA A 6 -17.52 37.36 20.30
CA ALA A 6 -17.39 35.91 20.26
C ALA A 6 -16.93 35.45 21.66
N GLN A 7 -17.69 34.55 22.28
CA GLN A 7 -17.45 34.11 23.66
C GLN A 7 -16.33 33.08 23.61
N ASP A 8 -15.21 33.38 24.31
CA ASP A 8 -14.08 32.46 24.43
C ASP A 8 -14.46 31.28 25.30
N LEU A 9 -14.09 30.08 24.85
CA LEU A 9 -14.23 28.83 25.57
C LEU A 9 -12.90 28.51 26.24
N ARG A 10 -12.91 28.26 27.52
CA ARG A 10 -11.74 27.83 28.30
C ARG A 10 -11.94 26.38 28.73
N GLY A 11 -10.84 25.62 28.82
CA GLY A 11 -10.92 24.27 29.34
C GLY A 11 -9.60 23.72 29.76
N VAL A 12 -9.63 22.48 30.27
CA VAL A 12 -8.44 21.74 30.72
C VAL A 12 -8.56 20.34 30.15
N VAL A 13 -7.45 19.78 29.67
CA VAL A 13 -7.30 18.39 29.26
C VAL A 13 -6.44 17.64 30.25
N ARG A 14 -6.95 16.53 30.80
CA ARG A 14 -6.27 15.70 31.80
C ARG A 14 -6.35 14.23 31.35
N ASP A 15 -5.50 13.40 31.95
CA ASP A 15 -5.63 11.95 31.84
C ASP A 15 -6.56 11.36 32.91
N ALA A 16 -6.73 10.03 32.89
CA ALA A 16 -7.56 9.30 33.85
C ALA A 16 -7.03 9.40 35.30
N ASP A 17 -5.74 9.70 35.50
CA ASP A 17 -5.09 9.91 36.79
C ASP A 17 -5.10 11.38 37.22
N ASN A 18 -5.90 12.22 36.50
CA ASN A 18 -6.08 13.64 36.75
C ASN A 18 -4.81 14.50 36.53
N GLN A 19 -3.82 13.99 35.74
CA GLN A 19 -2.63 14.77 35.37
C GLN A 19 -2.94 15.65 34.16
N PRO A 20 -2.40 16.88 34.08
CA PRO A 20 -2.60 17.76 32.96
C PRO A 20 -1.87 17.24 31.70
N LEU A 21 -2.56 17.15 30.57
CA LEU A 21 -1.97 16.79 29.29
C LEU A 21 -1.49 18.05 28.56
N VAL A 22 -0.17 18.26 28.58
CA VAL A 22 0.49 19.43 27.98
C VAL A 22 0.68 19.24 26.48
N GLY A 23 0.26 20.22 25.66
CA GLY A 23 0.34 20.10 24.20
C GLY A 23 -0.76 19.25 23.59
N ALA A 24 -1.80 18.87 24.34
CA ALA A 24 -2.98 18.23 23.78
C ALA A 24 -3.67 19.18 22.81
N SER A 25 -4.08 18.69 21.66
CA SER A 25 -4.79 19.45 20.63
C SER A 25 -6.29 19.45 20.92
N VAL A 26 -6.88 20.64 21.05
CA VAL A 26 -8.32 20.81 21.22
C VAL A 26 -8.89 21.61 20.06
N TYR A 27 -9.82 21.05 19.30
CA TYR A 27 -10.32 21.67 18.07
C TYR A 27 -11.80 21.39 17.82
N TRP A 28 -12.46 22.29 17.10
CA TRP A 28 -13.84 22.10 16.67
C TRP A 28 -13.90 21.05 15.57
N GLU A 29 -14.67 19.98 15.78
CA GLU A 29 -14.83 18.90 14.83
C GLU A 29 -15.23 19.43 13.45
N GLY A 30 -14.51 18.98 12.41
CA GLY A 30 -14.73 19.45 11.03
C GLY A 30 -14.22 20.86 10.72
N THR A 31 -13.36 21.44 11.60
CA THR A 31 -12.73 22.76 11.37
C THR A 31 -11.21 22.70 11.58
N THR A 32 -10.49 23.73 11.11
CA THR A 32 -9.09 23.98 11.41
C THR A 32 -8.87 24.84 12.67
N ILE A 33 -9.93 25.15 13.41
CA ILE A 33 -9.85 26.07 14.53
C ILE A 33 -9.66 25.25 15.79
N GLY A 34 -8.45 25.31 16.35
CA GLY A 34 -8.04 24.60 17.53
C GLY A 34 -7.02 25.38 18.34
N ALA A 35 -6.71 24.88 19.52
CA ALA A 35 -5.67 25.37 20.42
C ALA A 35 -4.92 24.18 21.02
N SER A 36 -3.64 24.36 21.37
CA SER A 36 -2.89 23.39 22.17
C SER A 36 -2.97 23.77 23.64
N THR A 37 -2.96 22.77 24.52
CA THR A 37 -2.94 22.99 25.98
C THR A 37 -1.59 23.47 26.46
N ASP A 38 -1.60 24.34 27.48
CA ASP A 38 -0.41 24.84 28.14
C ASP A 38 0.15 23.86 29.22
N ALA A 39 1.16 24.29 29.97
CA ALA A 39 1.81 23.50 31.03
C ALA A 39 0.88 23.03 32.16
N GLN A 40 -0.31 23.59 32.30
CA GLN A 40 -1.35 23.22 33.24
C GLN A 40 -2.47 22.40 32.57
N GLY A 41 -2.28 22.00 31.32
CA GLY A 41 -3.29 21.34 30.50
C GLY A 41 -4.43 22.26 30.09
N ALA A 42 -4.30 23.59 30.26
CA ALA A 42 -5.36 24.53 29.96
C ALA A 42 -5.31 25.02 28.51
N PHE A 43 -6.48 25.25 27.92
CA PHE A 43 -6.62 25.82 26.59
C PHE A 43 -7.62 27.00 26.56
N LEU A 44 -7.46 27.85 25.55
CA LEU A 44 -8.36 28.94 25.24
C LEU A 44 -8.70 28.86 23.77
N LEU A 45 -10.00 28.73 23.43
CA LEU A 45 -10.46 28.54 22.05
C LEU A 45 -11.66 29.43 21.76
N HIS A 46 -11.66 30.10 20.60
CA HIS A 46 -12.79 30.90 20.15
C HIS A 46 -13.94 30.02 19.67
N ARG A 47 -15.18 30.37 20.07
CA ARG A 47 -16.37 29.67 19.57
C ARG A 47 -16.58 29.88 18.09
N VAL A 48 -16.86 28.79 17.40
CA VAL A 48 -17.20 28.78 15.97
C VAL A 48 -18.70 28.53 15.83
N LYS A 49 -19.39 29.48 15.23
CA LYS A 49 -20.86 29.37 15.04
C LYS A 49 -21.20 28.21 14.11
N GLY A 50 -22.05 27.29 14.56
CA GLY A 50 -22.50 26.15 13.78
C GLY A 50 -21.69 24.86 14.02
N TYR A 51 -20.73 24.89 14.94
CA TYR A 51 -19.99 23.73 15.40
C TYR A 51 -20.18 23.57 16.90
N ASP A 52 -20.71 22.41 17.30
CA ASP A 52 -21.04 22.12 18.69
C ASP A 52 -20.14 21.05 19.30
N ASN A 53 -19.43 20.29 18.48
CA ASN A 53 -18.54 19.22 18.94
C ASN A 53 -17.10 19.71 19.04
N LEU A 54 -16.51 19.53 20.19
CA LEU A 54 -15.10 19.85 20.48
C LEU A 54 -14.36 18.55 20.74
N VAL A 55 -13.27 18.34 20.04
CA VAL A 55 -12.42 17.14 20.14
C VAL A 55 -11.14 17.49 20.87
N ALA A 56 -10.77 16.68 21.86
CA ALA A 56 -9.44 16.70 22.46
C ALA A 56 -8.65 15.46 22.03
N SER A 57 -7.43 15.67 21.57
CA SER A 57 -6.54 14.64 21.06
C SER A 57 -5.15 14.81 21.66
N TYR A 58 -4.56 13.71 22.11
CA TYR A 58 -3.20 13.68 22.63
C TYR A 58 -2.51 12.35 22.28
N LEU A 59 -1.22 12.42 21.97
CA LEU A 59 -0.45 11.25 21.56
C LEU A 59 -0.44 10.18 22.66
N GLY A 60 -0.85 8.95 22.31
CA GLY A 60 -0.95 7.85 23.27
C GLY A 60 -2.24 7.84 24.08
N TYR A 61 -3.22 8.66 23.73
CA TYR A 61 -4.52 8.74 24.39
C TYR A 61 -5.65 8.60 23.36
N VAL A 62 -6.76 8.02 23.79
CA VAL A 62 -7.99 7.95 22.99
C VAL A 62 -8.59 9.36 22.88
N ASN A 63 -8.87 9.82 21.67
CA ASN A 63 -9.53 11.10 21.46
C ASN A 63 -10.89 11.13 22.13
N ASP A 64 -11.21 12.23 22.80
CA ASP A 64 -12.52 12.45 23.40
C ASP A 64 -13.24 13.62 22.71
N THR A 65 -14.55 13.47 22.50
CA THR A 65 -15.39 14.45 21.82
C THR A 65 -16.54 14.87 22.74
N LEU A 66 -16.61 16.15 23.07
CA LEU A 66 -17.65 16.72 23.89
C LEU A 66 -18.53 17.67 23.10
N ARG A 67 -19.85 17.51 23.23
CA ARG A 67 -20.80 18.47 22.70
C ARG A 67 -20.93 19.67 23.61
N VAL A 68 -20.52 20.83 23.12
CA VAL A 68 -20.49 22.09 23.86
C VAL A 68 -21.84 22.79 23.79
N ALA A 69 -22.60 22.78 24.88
CA ALA A 69 -23.87 23.49 24.96
C ALA A 69 -23.70 25.01 24.78
N GLY A 70 -24.71 25.67 24.16
CA GLY A 70 -24.69 27.12 23.96
C GLY A 70 -24.68 27.86 25.32
N GLY A 71 -23.52 28.45 25.68
CA GLY A 71 -23.32 29.16 26.95
C GLY A 71 -22.33 28.54 27.91
N ALA A 72 -21.73 27.40 27.59
CA ALA A 72 -20.63 26.83 28.39
C ALA A 72 -19.39 27.71 28.24
N GLU A 73 -18.84 28.13 29.40
CA GLU A 73 -17.61 28.96 29.46
C GLU A 73 -16.37 28.13 29.83
N ARG A 74 -16.58 26.92 30.37
CA ARG A 74 -15.50 26.02 30.78
C ARG A 74 -15.84 24.56 30.45
N ILE A 75 -14.82 23.84 29.97
CA ILE A 75 -14.90 22.42 29.61
C ILE A 75 -13.71 21.67 30.17
N GLU A 76 -13.92 20.42 30.52
CA GLU A 76 -12.86 19.51 30.99
C GLU A 76 -12.92 18.22 30.16
N PHE A 77 -11.77 17.82 29.60
CA PHE A 77 -11.56 16.54 28.95
C PHE A 77 -10.75 15.63 29.85
N THR A 78 -11.15 14.36 29.91
CA THR A 78 -10.37 13.32 30.57
C THR A 78 -10.06 12.26 29.54
N LEU A 79 -8.84 12.28 28.99
CA LEU A 79 -8.41 11.34 27.99
C LEU A 79 -7.95 10.02 28.63
N ALA A 80 -8.44 8.90 28.12
CA ALA A 80 -7.96 7.57 28.52
C ALA A 80 -6.65 7.26 27.79
N SER A 81 -5.63 6.78 28.51
CA SER A 81 -4.38 6.33 27.91
C SER A 81 -4.62 5.19 26.91
N GLU A 82 -4.17 5.36 25.69
CA GLU A 82 -4.12 4.30 24.70
C GLU A 82 -2.90 3.43 25.03
N GLY A 83 -3.12 2.23 25.58
CA GLY A 83 -2.02 1.30 25.89
C GLY A 83 -1.20 1.07 24.61
N VAL A 84 0.12 1.18 24.74
CA VAL A 84 1.10 1.32 23.68
C VAL A 84 0.83 0.35 22.51
N ALA A 85 0.11 0.84 21.52
CA ALA A 85 0.20 0.29 20.17
C ALA A 85 1.52 0.80 19.57
N LEU A 86 2.23 -0.07 18.86
CA LEU A 86 3.31 0.34 17.95
C LEU A 86 2.83 1.59 17.20
N GLU A 87 3.50 2.70 17.37
CA GLU A 87 3.25 4.05 16.89
C GLU A 87 2.02 4.18 15.96
N ASP A 88 0.83 4.29 16.53
CA ASP A 88 -0.33 4.76 15.78
C ASP A 88 -0.10 6.24 15.52
N VAL A 89 0.09 6.57 14.27
CA VAL A 89 0.27 7.94 13.81
C VAL A 89 -1.03 8.70 14.04
N VAL A 90 -1.07 9.56 15.03
CA VAL A 90 -2.15 10.53 15.19
C VAL A 90 -2.06 11.52 14.02
N VAL A 91 -3.05 11.51 13.15
CA VAL A 91 -3.22 12.52 12.11
C VAL A 91 -3.81 13.76 12.78
N GLU A 92 -2.97 14.70 13.14
CA GLU A 92 -3.43 16.02 13.57
C GLU A 92 -4.23 16.72 12.44
N GLY A 93 -5.29 17.38 12.87
CA GLY A 93 -6.37 17.88 12.05
C GLY A 93 -5.99 18.62 10.77
N ASN A 94 -6.81 18.42 9.76
CA ASN A 94 -6.87 19.13 8.47
C ASN A 94 -5.63 19.07 7.57
N LEU A 95 -4.93 17.95 7.56
CA LEU A 95 -3.88 17.77 6.58
C LEU A 95 -4.50 17.51 5.21
N SER A 96 -4.08 18.31 4.24
CA SER A 96 -4.34 18.12 2.83
C SER A 96 -3.99 16.70 2.42
N GLY A 97 -4.85 16.05 1.69
CA GLY A 97 -4.83 14.67 1.23
C GLY A 97 -3.50 13.88 1.36
N ASN A 98 -2.45 14.32 0.68
CA ASN A 98 -1.12 13.70 0.74
C ASN A 98 -0.12 14.69 1.35
N PHE A 99 0.65 14.24 2.33
CA PHE A 99 1.68 15.07 2.95
C PHE A 99 2.85 14.23 3.45
N VAL A 100 4.00 14.89 3.66
CA VAL A 100 5.19 14.28 4.26
C VAL A 100 5.12 14.44 5.78
N LYS A 101 5.15 13.31 6.51
CA LYS A 101 5.18 13.32 7.98
C LYS A 101 6.47 13.98 8.48
N ARG A 102 6.35 15.03 9.28
CA ARG A 102 7.51 15.79 9.78
C ARG A 102 8.19 15.12 10.97
N ASP A 103 7.44 14.43 11.82
CA ASP A 103 7.91 13.93 13.14
C ASP A 103 8.48 12.52 13.10
N GLY A 104 8.24 11.75 12.04
CA GLY A 104 8.77 10.40 11.88
C GLY A 104 10.30 10.36 11.76
N ILE A 105 10.94 9.35 12.36
CA ILE A 105 12.39 9.08 12.20
C ILE A 105 12.67 8.71 10.75
N VAL A 106 11.83 7.87 10.15
CA VAL A 106 11.83 7.55 8.72
C VAL A 106 10.97 8.57 7.98
N LYS A 107 11.44 9.06 6.83
CA LYS A 107 10.59 9.91 5.98
C LYS A 107 9.42 9.08 5.46
N GLY A 108 8.22 9.44 5.85
CA GLY A 108 6.97 8.83 5.39
C GLY A 108 6.11 9.82 4.61
N GLU A 109 5.53 9.35 3.51
CA GLU A 109 4.38 9.98 2.86
C GLU A 109 3.12 9.41 3.52
N MET A 110 2.21 10.29 3.92
CA MET A 110 0.91 9.90 4.46
C MET A 110 -0.17 10.27 3.47
N ILE A 111 -1.01 9.29 3.10
CA ILE A 111 -2.26 9.49 2.39
C ILE A 111 -3.37 9.39 3.44
N SER A 112 -3.94 10.54 3.81
CA SER A 112 -5.05 10.60 4.77
C SER A 112 -6.36 10.13 4.15
N PHE A 113 -7.42 9.93 4.95
CA PHE A 113 -8.76 9.65 4.42
C PHE A 113 -9.22 10.73 3.44
N ALA A 114 -8.89 12.01 3.69
CA ALA A 114 -9.15 13.09 2.74
C ALA A 114 -8.39 12.90 1.41
N GLY A 115 -7.18 12.32 1.46
CA GLY A 115 -6.41 11.93 0.28
C GLY A 115 -7.04 10.78 -0.50
N LEU A 116 -7.53 9.77 0.21
CA LEU A 116 -8.27 8.65 -0.37
C LEU A 116 -9.60 9.09 -1.03
N CYS A 117 -10.19 10.17 -0.53
CA CYS A 117 -11.40 10.75 -1.11
C CYS A 117 -11.17 11.65 -2.32
N LYS A 118 -9.92 12.00 -2.68
CA LYS A 118 -9.58 12.84 -3.84
C LYS A 118 -9.86 12.15 -5.19
N MET A 119 -9.77 10.84 -5.19
CA MET A 119 -10.15 9.98 -6.30
C MET A 119 -11.16 8.96 -5.79
N ALA A 120 -11.94 8.38 -6.69
CA ALA A 120 -12.81 7.26 -6.31
C ALA A 120 -11.95 6.00 -6.11
N CYS A 121 -11.25 5.92 -4.97
CA CYS A 121 -10.35 4.80 -4.67
C CYS A 121 -11.16 3.53 -4.40
N CYS A 122 -11.49 2.80 -5.47
CA CYS A 122 -12.21 1.53 -5.38
C CYS A 122 -11.31 0.44 -4.76
N ASN A 123 -10.01 0.53 -4.96
CA ASN A 123 -9.04 -0.42 -4.42
C ASN A 123 -7.75 0.28 -3.98
N LEU A 124 -6.86 -0.47 -3.32
CA LEU A 124 -5.60 0.07 -2.81
C LEU A 124 -4.67 0.58 -3.92
N ALA A 125 -4.65 -0.05 -5.09
CA ALA A 125 -3.82 0.40 -6.20
C ALA A 125 -4.19 1.81 -6.66
N GLU A 126 -5.48 2.09 -6.83
CA GLU A 126 -5.99 3.42 -7.20
C GLU A 126 -5.64 4.49 -6.15
N SER A 127 -5.55 4.11 -4.87
CA SER A 127 -5.12 5.01 -3.79
C SER A 127 -3.71 5.57 -4.00
N PHE A 128 -2.86 4.88 -4.76
CA PHE A 128 -1.49 5.31 -5.05
C PHE A 128 -1.33 6.15 -6.32
N GLU A 129 -2.37 6.36 -7.10
CA GLU A 129 -2.27 7.20 -8.32
C GLU A 129 -1.81 8.62 -7.98
N ASN A 130 -2.21 9.15 -6.83
CA ASN A 130 -1.76 10.45 -6.32
C ASN A 130 -0.48 10.36 -5.46
N SER A 131 0.19 9.20 -5.39
CA SER A 131 1.44 9.06 -4.64
C SER A 131 2.65 9.46 -5.49
N ALA A 132 3.55 10.18 -4.85
CA ALA A 132 4.86 10.49 -5.41
C ALA A 132 5.80 9.27 -5.35
N SER A 133 5.67 8.47 -4.31
CA SER A 133 6.63 7.42 -3.93
C SER A 133 6.32 6.09 -4.60
N VAL A 134 5.06 5.84 -4.94
CA VAL A 134 4.58 4.59 -5.52
C VAL A 134 4.10 4.80 -6.95
N THR A 135 4.43 3.89 -7.84
CA THR A 135 3.87 3.83 -9.21
C THR A 135 3.02 2.60 -9.32
N VAL A 136 1.86 2.73 -9.94
CA VAL A 136 0.95 1.61 -10.22
C VAL A 136 1.04 1.23 -11.70
N GLY A 137 0.91 -0.04 -12.00
CA GLY A 137 0.87 -0.59 -13.34
C GLY A 137 0.19 -1.96 -13.33
N TYR A 138 0.10 -2.59 -14.49
CA TYR A 138 -0.40 -3.95 -14.65
C TYR A 138 0.76 -4.93 -14.88
N SER A 139 0.60 -6.18 -14.44
CA SER A 139 1.56 -7.25 -14.73
C SER A 139 1.50 -7.71 -16.19
N ASP A 140 0.29 -7.68 -16.72
CA ASP A 140 -0.06 -8.10 -18.10
C ASP A 140 -1.42 -7.48 -18.49
N ALA A 141 -1.77 -7.57 -19.76
CA ALA A 141 -3.00 -6.99 -20.32
C ALA A 141 -4.23 -7.92 -20.22
N ILE A 142 -4.12 -9.12 -19.62
CA ILE A 142 -5.21 -10.12 -19.63
C ILE A 142 -5.73 -10.40 -18.22
N SER A 143 -4.83 -10.56 -17.23
CA SER A 143 -5.23 -10.94 -15.87
C SER A 143 -5.85 -9.79 -15.08
N GLY A 144 -5.55 -8.54 -15.45
CA GLY A 144 -5.91 -7.36 -14.68
C GLY A 144 -5.18 -7.26 -13.33
N ALA A 145 -4.11 -8.04 -13.13
CA ALA A 145 -3.29 -8.00 -11.92
C ALA A 145 -2.53 -6.67 -11.85
N ARG A 146 -2.80 -5.89 -10.81
CA ARG A 146 -2.16 -4.59 -10.58
C ARG A 146 -0.90 -4.75 -9.75
N GLN A 147 0.16 -4.10 -10.16
CA GLN A 147 1.44 -4.08 -9.46
C GLN A 147 1.81 -2.68 -9.04
N ILE A 148 2.44 -2.57 -7.88
CA ILE A 148 3.11 -1.33 -7.48
C ILE A 148 4.60 -1.45 -7.73
N LYS A 149 5.24 -0.28 -7.92
CA LYS A 149 6.70 -0.15 -7.95
C LYS A 149 7.11 0.94 -6.97
N MET A 150 8.09 0.66 -6.13
CA MET A 150 8.69 1.61 -5.21
C MET A 150 10.20 1.62 -5.37
N LEU A 151 10.81 2.81 -5.42
CA LEU A 151 12.23 2.97 -5.73
C LEU A 151 12.65 2.28 -7.05
N GLY A 152 11.77 2.25 -8.06
CA GLY A 152 12.04 1.60 -9.35
C GLY A 152 12.03 0.07 -9.35
N LEU A 153 11.62 -0.57 -8.25
CA LEU A 153 11.57 -2.02 -8.08
C LEU A 153 10.14 -2.51 -7.90
N ALA A 154 9.89 -3.78 -8.26
CA ALA A 154 8.59 -4.42 -8.13
C ALA A 154 8.07 -4.40 -6.68
N GLY A 155 6.76 -4.38 -6.53
CA GLY A 155 6.08 -4.35 -5.23
C GLY A 155 6.39 -5.54 -4.33
N THR A 156 6.85 -6.65 -4.88
CA THR A 156 7.33 -7.82 -4.15
C THR A 156 8.54 -7.54 -3.23
N TYR A 157 9.27 -6.44 -3.48
CA TYR A 157 10.36 -5.95 -2.62
C TYR A 157 9.90 -4.91 -1.59
N THR A 158 8.62 -4.53 -1.63
CA THR A 158 7.99 -3.61 -0.69
C THR A 158 7.13 -4.38 0.29
N GLN A 159 7.35 -4.20 1.59
CA GLN A 159 6.52 -4.85 2.59
C GLN A 159 5.21 -4.09 2.78
N ILE A 160 4.07 -4.75 2.58
CA ILE A 160 2.75 -4.19 2.85
C ILE A 160 2.27 -4.72 4.21
N LEU A 161 1.81 -3.80 5.05
CA LEU A 161 1.34 -4.07 6.40
C LEU A 161 -0.13 -3.66 6.56
N ASP A 162 -0.88 -4.42 7.34
CA ASP A 162 -2.20 -4.05 7.89
C ASP A 162 -2.04 -3.81 9.39
N GLU A 163 -2.05 -2.55 9.80
CA GLU A 163 -1.83 -2.17 11.20
C GLU A 163 -0.58 -2.87 11.79
N ASN A 164 0.55 -2.69 11.11
CA ASN A 164 1.86 -3.29 11.43
C ASN A 164 1.95 -4.82 11.36
N ARG A 165 1.04 -5.51 10.67
CA ARG A 165 1.10 -6.95 10.37
C ARG A 165 1.37 -7.15 8.88
N PRO A 166 2.38 -7.93 8.47
CA PRO A 166 2.64 -8.20 7.06
C PRO A 166 1.46 -8.91 6.39
N ILE A 167 1.05 -8.38 5.24
CA ILE A 167 -0.03 -8.92 4.39
C ILE A 167 0.39 -8.90 2.92
N MET A 168 -0.44 -9.44 2.02
CA MET A 168 -0.22 -9.47 0.56
C MET A 168 1.13 -10.07 0.20
N ARG A 169 1.44 -11.17 0.82
CA ARG A 169 2.62 -12.00 0.56
C ARG A 169 2.23 -13.23 -0.28
N GLY A 170 3.23 -13.94 -0.80
CA GLY A 170 3.02 -15.22 -1.48
C GLY A 170 1.98 -15.13 -2.58
N LEU A 171 1.04 -16.07 -2.59
CA LEU A 171 0.00 -16.19 -3.61
C LEU A 171 -0.95 -14.99 -3.68
N SER A 172 -1.15 -14.28 -2.58
CA SER A 172 -2.04 -13.11 -2.58
C SER A 172 -1.41 -11.85 -3.18
N ALA A 173 -0.09 -11.82 -3.40
CA ALA A 173 0.65 -10.62 -3.82
C ALA A 173 0.18 -10.02 -5.17
N PRO A 174 -0.08 -10.79 -6.24
CA PRO A 174 -0.48 -10.22 -7.54
C PRO A 174 -1.83 -9.51 -7.52
N TYR A 175 -2.77 -9.98 -6.69
CA TYR A 175 -4.14 -9.48 -6.66
C TYR A 175 -4.49 -8.74 -5.37
N GLY A 176 -3.63 -8.81 -4.34
CA GLY A 176 -3.87 -8.31 -2.98
C GLY A 176 -4.25 -6.83 -2.92
N LEU A 177 -3.74 -6.01 -3.84
CA LEU A 177 -4.08 -4.60 -3.95
C LEU A 177 -5.58 -4.38 -4.26
N SER A 178 -6.25 -5.32 -4.91
CA SER A 178 -7.69 -5.29 -5.16
C SER A 178 -8.52 -5.64 -3.93
N TYR A 179 -7.94 -6.34 -2.93
CA TYR A 179 -8.67 -6.87 -1.78
C TYR A 179 -8.78 -5.91 -0.60
N THR A 180 -8.25 -4.72 -0.73
CA THR A 180 -8.37 -3.69 0.30
C THR A 180 -8.95 -2.43 -0.31
N PRO A 181 -10.27 -2.20 -0.18
CA PRO A 181 -10.92 -0.98 -0.65
C PRO A 181 -10.34 0.24 0.07
N GLY A 182 -10.06 1.31 -0.68
CA GLY A 182 -9.57 2.56 -0.10
C GLY A 182 -10.53 3.16 0.95
N MET A 183 -11.83 2.94 0.78
CA MET A 183 -12.86 3.43 1.70
C MET A 183 -12.90 2.70 3.06
N TRP A 184 -12.17 1.57 3.22
CA TRP A 184 -11.98 0.90 4.50
C TRP A 184 -10.87 1.51 5.35
N LEU A 185 -10.03 2.38 4.74
CA LEU A 185 -8.84 2.92 5.36
C LEU A 185 -9.06 4.31 5.95
N ASN A 186 -8.45 4.59 7.09
CA ASN A 186 -8.30 5.92 7.65
C ASN A 186 -7.06 6.62 7.08
N SER A 187 -6.00 5.86 6.81
CA SER A 187 -4.79 6.38 6.18
C SER A 187 -3.91 5.27 5.59
N ILE A 188 -2.99 5.67 4.72
CA ILE A 188 -1.89 4.84 4.22
C ILE A 188 -0.59 5.56 4.53
N GLN A 189 0.37 4.84 5.12
CA GLN A 189 1.71 5.34 5.40
C GLN A 189 2.69 4.67 4.46
N VAL A 190 3.43 5.46 3.68
CA VAL A 190 4.45 4.97 2.74
C VAL A 190 5.82 5.41 3.23
N SER A 191 6.66 4.48 3.63
CA SER A 191 8.03 4.73 4.10
C SER A 191 9.03 4.15 3.12
N LYS A 192 9.91 5.01 2.58
CA LYS A 192 10.98 4.61 1.63
C LYS A 192 12.24 4.15 2.36
N GLY A 193 12.99 3.25 1.74
CA GLY A 193 14.23 2.71 2.27
C GLY A 193 14.01 1.47 3.14
N VAL A 194 14.89 1.23 4.10
CA VAL A 194 14.74 0.08 5.00
C VAL A 194 13.71 0.36 6.09
N ALA A 195 13.09 -0.69 6.59
CA ALA A 195 12.14 -0.63 7.70
C ALA A 195 12.81 -0.99 9.04
N SER A 196 12.07 -0.87 10.15
CA SER A 196 12.48 -1.41 11.45
C SER A 196 12.73 -2.92 11.39
N VAL A 197 13.67 -3.45 12.19
CA VAL A 197 13.92 -4.89 12.29
C VAL A 197 12.77 -5.64 12.96
N THR A 198 11.88 -4.94 13.67
CA THR A 198 10.70 -5.52 14.34
C THR A 198 9.65 -6.02 13.34
N ALA A 199 9.62 -5.44 12.13
CA ALA A 199 8.70 -5.79 11.06
C ALA A 199 9.15 -7.00 10.21
N GLY A 200 10.31 -7.57 10.51
CA GLY A 200 10.89 -8.69 9.74
C GLY A 200 12.02 -8.25 8.80
N HIS A 201 12.49 -9.20 7.99
CA HIS A 201 13.66 -9.01 7.11
C HIS A 201 13.31 -8.60 5.68
N GLU A 202 12.04 -8.69 5.24
CA GLU A 202 11.62 -8.63 3.83
C GLU A 202 11.56 -7.21 3.23
N ALA A 203 11.47 -6.14 4.04
CA ALA A 203 11.42 -4.78 3.52
C ALA A 203 12.75 -4.37 2.90
N ILE A 204 12.84 -4.40 1.56
CA ILE A 204 14.01 -4.00 0.78
C ILE A 204 13.87 -2.55 0.30
N THR A 205 12.74 -2.21 -0.35
CA THR A 205 12.50 -0.87 -0.88
C THR A 205 11.76 0.04 0.09
N GLY A 206 11.09 -0.53 1.07
CA GLY A 206 10.34 0.19 2.09
C GLY A 206 9.13 -0.56 2.61
N GLN A 207 8.27 0.19 3.27
CA GLN A 207 7.01 -0.31 3.84
C GLN A 207 5.83 0.56 3.45
N ILE A 208 4.69 -0.09 3.28
CA ILE A 208 3.37 0.54 3.15
C ILE A 208 2.51 -0.01 4.27
N ASN A 209 2.15 0.82 5.26
CA ASN A 209 1.27 0.44 6.35
C ASN A 209 -0.14 0.99 6.13
N LEU A 210 -1.14 0.12 6.23
CA LEU A 210 -2.55 0.43 6.03
C LEU A 210 -3.22 0.54 7.40
N GLU A 211 -3.79 1.70 7.68
CA GLU A 211 -4.60 1.94 8.87
C GLU A 211 -6.08 1.85 8.49
N HIS A 212 -6.75 0.81 8.94
CA HIS A 212 -8.18 0.63 8.72
C HIS A 212 -9.02 1.50 9.65
N ARG A 213 -10.30 1.64 9.32
CA ARG A 213 -11.33 2.15 10.24
C ARG A 213 -11.34 1.30 11.50
N LYS A 214 -11.45 1.97 12.65
CA LYS A 214 -11.26 1.34 13.97
C LYS A 214 -12.61 1.08 14.65
N PRO A 215 -12.67 0.10 15.58
CA PRO A 215 -13.87 -0.16 16.39
C PRO A 215 -14.33 1.04 17.24
N THR A 216 -13.42 1.99 17.47
CA THR A 216 -13.64 3.20 18.29
C THR A 216 -13.93 4.44 17.46
N ASP A 217 -13.99 4.34 16.13
CA ASP A 217 -14.33 5.49 15.29
C ASP A 217 -15.72 6.03 15.62
N ASP A 218 -15.87 7.35 15.60
CA ASP A 218 -17.14 8.03 15.91
C ASP A 218 -18.22 7.82 14.86
N GLU A 219 -17.82 7.44 13.63
CA GLU A 219 -18.75 7.12 12.55
C GLU A 219 -19.42 5.76 12.78
N ARG A 220 -20.67 5.80 13.27
CA ARG A 220 -21.48 4.57 13.49
C ARG A 220 -21.82 3.83 12.21
N LEU A 221 -22.02 4.55 11.12
CA LEU A 221 -22.30 3.97 9.81
C LEU A 221 -21.71 4.86 8.72
N PHE A 222 -20.87 4.25 7.90
CA PHE A 222 -20.36 4.82 6.66
C PHE A 222 -20.81 3.95 5.49
N VAL A 223 -21.33 4.59 4.45
CA VAL A 223 -21.70 3.91 3.19
C VAL A 223 -21.08 4.69 2.04
N ASN A 224 -20.37 4.02 1.15
CA ASN A 224 -19.93 4.60 -0.12
C ASN A 224 -20.47 3.75 -1.27
N LEU A 225 -21.17 4.41 -2.19
CA LEU A 225 -21.67 3.83 -3.43
C LEU A 225 -20.92 4.49 -4.59
N TYR A 226 -20.53 3.69 -5.57
CA TYR A 226 -19.80 4.14 -6.76
C TYR A 226 -20.37 3.47 -8.01
N LEU A 227 -20.34 4.20 -9.11
CA LEU A 227 -20.66 3.71 -10.43
C LEU A 227 -19.82 4.47 -11.47
N ASP A 228 -19.22 3.75 -12.41
CA ASP A 228 -18.53 4.33 -13.56
C ASP A 228 -19.34 4.18 -14.87
N ASP A 229 -18.83 4.75 -15.94
CA ASP A 229 -19.44 4.71 -17.25
C ASP A 229 -19.31 3.34 -17.95
N GLU A 230 -18.47 2.42 -17.42
CA GLU A 230 -18.44 1.01 -17.79
C GLU A 230 -19.52 0.17 -17.09
N LEU A 231 -20.41 0.83 -16.30
CA LEU A 231 -21.48 0.20 -15.54
C LEU A 231 -20.97 -0.78 -14.47
N ARG A 232 -19.88 -0.44 -13.81
CA ARG A 232 -19.36 -1.17 -12.65
C ARG A 232 -19.89 -0.57 -11.35
N PRO A 233 -20.89 -1.18 -10.71
CA PRO A 233 -21.33 -0.79 -9.38
C PRO A 233 -20.34 -1.29 -8.32
N GLU A 234 -20.12 -0.46 -7.31
CA GLU A 234 -19.36 -0.81 -6.12
C GLU A 234 -20.02 -0.26 -4.87
N ALA A 235 -20.00 -1.03 -3.79
CA ALA A 235 -20.51 -0.64 -2.49
C ALA A 235 -19.52 -0.95 -1.38
N ASN A 236 -19.28 0.04 -0.50
CA ASN A 236 -18.50 -0.11 0.72
C ASN A 236 -19.37 0.30 1.91
N ILE A 237 -19.42 -0.54 2.94
CA ILE A 237 -20.15 -0.30 4.17
C ILE A 237 -19.24 -0.53 5.35
N SER A 238 -19.21 0.40 6.29
CA SER A 238 -18.50 0.28 7.55
C SER A 238 -19.41 0.67 8.70
N THR A 239 -19.44 -0.13 9.76
CA THR A 239 -20.19 0.18 10.97
C THR A 239 -19.37 -0.12 12.20
N ALA A 240 -19.13 0.92 13.04
CA ALA A 240 -18.41 0.82 14.30
C ALA A 240 -19.40 1.04 15.46
N PHE A 241 -19.29 0.20 16.50
CA PHE A 241 -20.18 0.27 17.66
C PHE A 241 -19.54 -0.29 18.92
N PRO A 242 -19.80 0.33 20.08
CA PRO A 242 -19.47 -0.24 21.37
C PRO A 242 -20.39 -1.45 21.65
N VAL A 243 -19.80 -2.55 22.10
CA VAL A 243 -20.54 -3.76 22.45
C VAL A 243 -20.96 -3.74 23.91
N THR A 244 -20.12 -3.19 24.78
CA THR A 244 -20.39 -3.01 26.21
C THR A 244 -20.75 -1.58 26.56
N LYS A 245 -21.56 -1.39 27.61
CA LYS A 245 -22.00 -0.06 28.04
C LYS A 245 -20.85 0.85 28.50
N ASP A 246 -19.80 0.28 29.05
CA ASP A 246 -18.58 0.96 29.48
C ASP A 246 -17.61 1.25 28.31
N LYS A 247 -18.01 0.88 27.08
CA LYS A 247 -17.23 1.05 25.84
C LYS A 247 -15.88 0.34 25.84
N LYS A 248 -15.60 -0.55 26.79
CA LYS A 248 -14.33 -1.30 26.85
C LYS A 248 -14.22 -2.31 25.70
N LEU A 249 -15.33 -2.85 25.23
CA LEU A 249 -15.38 -3.75 24.09
C LEU A 249 -16.11 -3.05 22.93
N SER A 250 -15.42 -2.90 21.81
CA SER A 250 -15.95 -2.30 20.59
C SER A 250 -15.68 -3.18 19.38
N SER A 251 -16.51 -3.05 18.35
CA SER A 251 -16.36 -3.80 17.09
C SER A 251 -16.60 -2.90 15.88
N VAL A 252 -15.92 -3.22 14.76
CA VAL A 252 -16.20 -2.65 13.45
C VAL A 252 -16.39 -3.77 12.43
N ILE A 253 -17.43 -3.64 11.61
CA ILE A 253 -17.70 -4.52 10.48
C ILE A 253 -17.45 -3.73 9.20
N LEU A 254 -16.72 -4.33 8.27
CA LEU A 254 -16.35 -3.76 6.97
C LEU A 254 -16.86 -4.70 5.88
N LEU A 255 -17.67 -4.16 4.95
CA LEU A 255 -18.22 -4.90 3.82
C LEU A 255 -17.86 -4.19 2.53
N HIS A 256 -17.48 -4.97 1.52
CA HIS A 256 -17.22 -4.48 0.16
C HIS A 256 -17.78 -5.47 -0.86
N GLY A 257 -18.38 -4.95 -1.91
CA GLY A 257 -18.76 -5.71 -3.08
C GLY A 257 -18.61 -4.88 -4.34
N SER A 258 -18.08 -5.50 -5.39
CA SER A 258 -18.00 -4.93 -6.74
C SER A 258 -18.32 -6.00 -7.78
N MET A 259 -18.87 -5.57 -8.90
CA MET A 259 -19.21 -6.46 -10.01
C MET A 259 -19.08 -5.69 -11.33
N ASP A 260 -18.28 -6.22 -12.23
CA ASP A 260 -18.26 -5.72 -13.60
C ASP A 260 -19.41 -6.34 -14.40
N THR A 261 -20.02 -5.53 -15.26
CA THR A 261 -21.06 -6.00 -16.17
C THR A 261 -20.46 -6.17 -17.58
N ASP A 262 -20.85 -7.21 -18.29
CA ASP A 262 -20.49 -7.41 -19.72
C ASP A 262 -21.38 -6.54 -20.64
N ALA A 263 -22.01 -5.50 -20.08
CA ALA A 263 -22.95 -4.64 -20.81
C ALA A 263 -22.26 -3.79 -21.88
N ARG A 264 -20.97 -3.48 -21.67
CA ARG A 264 -20.11 -2.83 -22.65
C ARG A 264 -18.93 -3.74 -22.96
N LYS A 265 -18.70 -3.99 -24.25
CA LYS A 265 -17.49 -4.68 -24.71
C LYS A 265 -16.32 -3.71 -24.54
N MET A 266 -15.46 -3.96 -23.55
CA MET A 266 -14.29 -3.13 -23.25
C MET A 266 -13.11 -3.57 -24.13
N ASP A 267 -13.05 -3.06 -25.34
CA ASP A 267 -11.96 -3.21 -26.29
C ASP A 267 -11.80 -1.84 -26.98
N HIS A 268 -10.99 -0.98 -26.38
CA HIS A 268 -10.81 0.39 -26.85
C HIS A 268 -9.64 0.54 -27.82
N ASN A 269 -8.85 -0.50 -28.02
CA ASN A 269 -7.71 -0.55 -28.92
C ASN A 269 -7.93 -1.42 -30.16
N ASP A 270 -9.13 -2.05 -30.27
CA ASP A 270 -9.57 -2.88 -31.38
C ASP A 270 -8.66 -4.11 -31.62
N ASP A 271 -8.09 -4.71 -30.54
CA ASP A 271 -7.25 -5.91 -30.62
C ASP A 271 -8.04 -7.22 -30.47
N GLY A 272 -9.35 -7.13 -30.24
CA GLY A 272 -10.26 -8.26 -30.06
C GLY A 272 -10.25 -8.87 -28.67
N PHE A 273 -9.45 -8.34 -27.74
CA PHE A 273 -9.40 -8.73 -26.34
C PHE A 273 -10.11 -7.70 -25.45
N ARG A 274 -10.54 -8.13 -24.27
CA ARG A 274 -10.99 -7.21 -23.23
C ARG A 274 -9.79 -6.45 -22.66
N ASP A 275 -9.88 -5.13 -22.59
CA ASP A 275 -8.84 -4.29 -21.94
C ASP A 275 -8.61 -4.66 -20.47
N LEU A 276 -9.68 -5.06 -19.77
CA LEU A 276 -9.67 -5.60 -18.42
C LEU A 276 -10.60 -6.80 -18.29
N PRO A 277 -10.29 -7.78 -17.44
CA PRO A 277 -11.18 -8.90 -17.18
C PRO A 277 -12.46 -8.44 -16.48
N ILE A 278 -13.58 -9.08 -16.81
CA ILE A 278 -14.82 -8.96 -16.03
C ILE A 278 -14.58 -9.59 -14.66
N SER A 279 -14.85 -8.86 -13.59
CA SER A 279 -14.62 -9.33 -12.22
C SER A 279 -15.84 -9.21 -11.34
N ASP A 280 -16.00 -10.15 -10.42
CA ASP A 280 -16.90 -10.06 -9.28
C ASP A 280 -16.11 -10.32 -8.00
N GLN A 281 -16.34 -9.48 -7.00
CA GLN A 281 -15.58 -9.51 -5.77
C GLN A 281 -16.46 -9.22 -4.56
N ILE A 282 -16.22 -9.97 -3.48
CA ILE A 282 -16.78 -9.71 -2.16
C ILE A 282 -15.69 -9.79 -1.11
N ASN A 283 -15.62 -8.78 -0.25
CA ASN A 283 -14.73 -8.72 0.90
C ASN A 283 -15.55 -8.45 2.16
N VAL A 284 -15.25 -9.20 3.21
CA VAL A 284 -15.88 -9.02 4.53
C VAL A 284 -14.80 -9.04 5.58
N ALA A 285 -14.80 -8.07 6.50
CA ALA A 285 -13.90 -8.08 7.65
C ALA A 285 -14.65 -7.65 8.92
N ASN A 286 -14.20 -8.20 10.05
CA ASN A 286 -14.67 -7.77 11.36
C ASN A 286 -13.48 -7.66 12.31
N LYS A 287 -13.38 -6.52 12.97
CA LYS A 287 -12.31 -6.21 13.92
C LYS A 287 -12.90 -5.87 15.28
N TRP A 288 -12.20 -6.26 16.34
CA TRP A 288 -12.60 -6.08 17.72
C TRP A 288 -11.47 -5.42 18.51
N LEU A 289 -11.84 -4.61 19.48
CA LEU A 289 -10.94 -4.02 20.44
C LEU A 289 -11.55 -4.16 21.84
N TYR A 290 -10.77 -4.72 22.75
CA TYR A 290 -11.02 -4.67 24.19
C TYR A 290 -9.93 -3.85 24.87
N ALA A 291 -10.30 -2.79 25.58
CA ALA A 291 -9.41 -1.91 26.33
C ALA A 291 -9.74 -2.03 27.82
N ALA A 292 -8.78 -2.53 28.62
CA ALA A 292 -8.91 -2.67 30.05
C ALA A 292 -8.43 -1.42 30.79
N ASP A 293 -8.92 -1.19 32.01
CA ASP A 293 -8.57 0.00 32.83
C ASP A 293 -7.07 0.07 33.19
N ASN A 294 -6.36 -1.05 33.18
CA ASN A 294 -4.91 -1.11 33.46
C ASN A 294 -4.05 -0.78 32.23
N GLY A 295 -4.66 -0.34 31.11
CA GLY A 295 -3.98 -0.06 29.85
C GLY A 295 -3.72 -1.29 28.97
N THR A 296 -4.13 -2.50 29.39
CA THR A 296 -4.05 -3.68 28.52
C THR A 296 -5.05 -3.56 27.37
N GLN A 297 -4.58 -3.79 26.16
CA GLN A 297 -5.44 -3.85 24.96
C GLN A 297 -5.36 -5.22 24.32
N ILE A 298 -6.52 -5.72 23.90
CA ILE A 298 -6.64 -6.95 23.11
C ILE A 298 -7.37 -6.61 21.83
N ARG A 299 -6.75 -6.90 20.68
CA ARG A 299 -7.32 -6.70 19.35
C ARG A 299 -7.34 -8.02 18.61
N TRP A 300 -8.46 -8.36 17.98
CA TRP A 300 -8.57 -9.53 17.12
C TRP A 300 -9.53 -9.25 15.98
N GLY A 301 -9.41 -10.04 14.94
CA GLY A 301 -10.30 -9.89 13.80
C GLY A 301 -10.07 -10.96 12.76
N TRP A 302 -10.91 -10.91 11.74
CA TRP A 302 -10.83 -11.78 10.59
C TRP A 302 -11.27 -11.03 9.33
N LYS A 303 -10.76 -11.49 8.19
CA LYS A 303 -11.11 -11.00 6.85
C LYS A 303 -11.30 -12.19 5.93
N PHE A 304 -12.30 -12.09 5.06
CA PHE A 304 -12.57 -13.05 4.00
C PHE A 304 -12.66 -12.32 2.67
N VAL A 305 -12.13 -12.96 1.61
CA VAL A 305 -12.10 -12.46 0.24
C VAL A 305 -12.49 -13.56 -0.71
N GLN A 306 -13.37 -13.25 -1.67
CA GLN A 306 -13.62 -14.09 -2.83
C GLN A 306 -13.66 -13.21 -4.07
N GLU A 307 -12.96 -13.63 -5.12
CA GLU A 307 -12.91 -12.94 -6.40
C GLU A 307 -12.93 -13.95 -7.53
N ASN A 308 -13.66 -13.62 -8.61
CA ASN A 308 -13.59 -14.28 -9.90
C ASN A 308 -13.26 -13.25 -10.98
N ARG A 309 -12.41 -13.61 -11.94
CA ARG A 309 -12.06 -12.79 -13.10
C ARG A 309 -12.20 -13.64 -14.36
N LEU A 310 -12.76 -13.08 -15.43
CA LEU A 310 -12.88 -13.68 -16.73
C LEU A 310 -12.31 -12.70 -17.77
N GLY A 311 -11.18 -13.05 -18.37
CA GLY A 311 -10.47 -12.25 -19.36
C GLY A 311 -10.35 -12.98 -20.70
N GLY A 312 -9.61 -12.37 -21.64
CA GLY A 312 -9.37 -12.91 -22.97
C GLY A 312 -10.20 -12.23 -24.06
N MET A 313 -10.41 -12.91 -25.17
CA MET A 313 -11.13 -12.38 -26.33
C MET A 313 -12.58 -11.98 -25.97
N LEU A 314 -13.11 -10.96 -26.66
CA LEU A 314 -14.43 -10.37 -26.36
C LEU A 314 -15.58 -11.40 -26.34
N ASP A 315 -15.59 -12.32 -27.27
CA ASP A 315 -16.65 -13.31 -27.40
C ASP A 315 -16.42 -14.59 -26.59
N TYR A 316 -15.28 -14.66 -25.86
CA TYR A 316 -14.97 -15.80 -25.00
C TYR A 316 -15.92 -15.86 -23.79
N LYS A 317 -16.44 -17.09 -23.55
CA LYS A 317 -17.26 -17.42 -22.38
C LYS A 317 -16.66 -18.59 -21.63
N ASN A 318 -16.81 -18.61 -20.32
CA ASN A 318 -16.28 -19.70 -19.49
C ASN A 318 -16.75 -21.12 -19.91
N SER A 319 -17.95 -21.24 -20.52
CA SER A 319 -18.46 -22.51 -21.03
C SER A 319 -17.68 -23.04 -22.24
N MET A 320 -16.82 -22.21 -22.87
CA MET A 320 -16.03 -22.59 -24.03
C MET A 320 -14.69 -23.26 -23.69
N ARG A 321 -14.35 -23.36 -22.37
CA ARG A 321 -13.11 -24.01 -21.95
C ARG A 321 -12.96 -25.43 -22.48
N ASP A 322 -14.03 -26.23 -22.42
CA ASP A 322 -14.04 -27.61 -22.92
C ASP A 322 -13.81 -27.71 -24.46
N GLU A 323 -14.21 -26.68 -25.21
CA GLU A 323 -13.93 -26.59 -26.63
C GLU A 323 -12.46 -26.26 -26.89
N MET A 324 -11.87 -25.40 -26.12
CA MET A 324 -10.43 -25.11 -26.19
C MET A 324 -9.61 -26.38 -25.97
N GLU A 325 -9.94 -27.19 -24.99
CA GLU A 325 -9.23 -28.42 -24.69
C GLU A 325 -9.40 -29.51 -25.80
N LYS A 326 -10.54 -29.51 -26.47
CA LYS A 326 -10.78 -30.43 -27.57
C LYS A 326 -10.14 -30.00 -28.90
N ASN A 327 -10.00 -28.73 -29.14
CA ASN A 327 -9.56 -28.13 -30.39
C ASN A 327 -8.17 -27.47 -30.29
N TRP A 328 -7.34 -27.88 -29.32
CA TRP A 328 -6.01 -27.31 -29.16
C TRP A 328 -5.04 -27.67 -30.32
N ASP A 329 -5.28 -28.78 -30.99
CA ASP A 329 -4.56 -29.27 -32.19
C ASP A 329 -5.18 -28.78 -33.51
N TRP A 330 -5.93 -27.70 -33.46
CA TRP A 330 -6.70 -27.13 -34.57
C TRP A 330 -5.90 -26.97 -35.89
N LYS A 331 -4.59 -26.68 -35.80
CA LYS A 331 -3.71 -26.58 -36.97
C LYS A 331 -3.54 -27.90 -37.69
N GLU A 332 -3.50 -29.01 -36.99
CA GLU A 332 -3.35 -30.36 -37.55
C GLU A 332 -4.68 -30.92 -38.01
N THR A 333 -5.75 -30.59 -37.31
CA THR A 333 -7.10 -31.08 -37.61
C THR A 333 -7.85 -30.25 -38.63
N GLY A 334 -7.37 -29.03 -38.95
CA GLY A 334 -8.05 -28.07 -39.83
C GLY A 334 -9.32 -27.45 -39.19
N ALA A 335 -9.50 -27.60 -37.91
CA ALA A 335 -10.55 -26.90 -37.15
C ALA A 335 -10.26 -25.41 -37.04
N ASP A 336 -11.28 -24.59 -36.74
CA ASP A 336 -11.10 -23.18 -36.45
C ASP A 336 -10.31 -23.01 -35.14
N MET A 337 -9.44 -22.00 -35.10
CA MET A 337 -8.69 -21.62 -33.89
C MET A 337 -9.67 -21.31 -32.74
N PRO A 338 -9.53 -21.96 -31.56
CA PRO A 338 -10.44 -21.71 -30.45
C PRO A 338 -10.23 -20.28 -29.88
N LEU A 339 -11.29 -19.66 -29.37
CA LEU A 339 -11.21 -18.36 -28.74
C LEU A 339 -10.34 -18.47 -27.50
N TYR A 340 -9.38 -17.53 -27.35
CA TYR A 340 -8.51 -17.46 -26.17
C TYR A 340 -9.26 -16.87 -24.99
N GLY A 341 -9.19 -17.52 -23.83
CA GLY A 341 -9.77 -17.03 -22.59
C GLY A 341 -8.91 -17.30 -21.39
N SER A 342 -9.12 -16.51 -20.35
CA SER A 342 -8.52 -16.71 -19.04
C SER A 342 -9.58 -16.64 -17.95
N LYS A 343 -9.38 -17.41 -16.89
CA LYS A 343 -10.19 -17.33 -15.68
C LYS A 343 -9.32 -17.45 -14.45
N ILE A 344 -9.58 -16.59 -13.49
CA ILE A 344 -8.89 -16.58 -12.20
C ILE A 344 -9.95 -16.63 -11.11
N ARG A 345 -9.77 -17.54 -10.16
CA ARG A 345 -10.62 -17.65 -8.98
C ARG A 345 -9.75 -17.62 -7.73
N ASN A 346 -9.92 -16.59 -6.93
CA ASN A 346 -9.20 -16.33 -5.71
C ASN A 346 -10.10 -16.44 -4.49
N ARG A 347 -9.60 -17.08 -3.44
CA ARG A 347 -10.23 -17.16 -2.14
C ARG A 347 -9.19 -16.97 -1.06
N GLY A 348 -9.43 -16.03 -0.15
CA GLY A 348 -8.53 -15.73 0.95
C GLY A 348 -9.26 -15.60 2.27
N ALA A 349 -8.62 -16.01 3.34
CA ALA A 349 -9.06 -15.83 4.71
C ALA A 349 -7.87 -15.44 5.58
N ASN A 350 -8.01 -14.36 6.34
CA ASN A 350 -7.02 -13.92 7.34
C ASN A 350 -7.67 -13.86 8.71
N GLY A 351 -6.92 -14.22 9.75
CA GLY A 351 -7.31 -14.06 11.14
C GLY A 351 -6.14 -13.59 11.98
N TYR A 352 -6.35 -12.67 12.91
CA TYR A 352 -5.30 -12.18 13.78
C TYR A 352 -5.72 -11.99 15.23
N PHE A 353 -4.72 -12.00 16.10
CA PHE A 353 -4.84 -11.70 17.52
C PHE A 353 -3.64 -10.87 17.97
N LYS A 354 -3.88 -9.78 18.68
CA LYS A 354 -2.87 -8.93 19.30
C LYS A 354 -3.23 -8.68 20.76
N ILE A 355 -2.24 -8.73 21.63
CA ILE A 355 -2.36 -8.28 23.02
C ILE A 355 -1.15 -7.39 23.35
N GLY A 356 -1.41 -6.23 23.95
CA GLY A 356 -0.41 -5.33 24.48
C GLY A 356 -0.70 -5.05 25.94
N MET A 357 0.32 -5.16 26.78
CA MET A 357 0.21 -4.97 28.22
C MET A 357 1.31 -4.02 28.69
N PRO A 358 0.98 -2.93 29.40
CA PRO A 358 1.98 -2.15 30.10
C PRO A 358 2.58 -2.99 31.23
N VAL A 359 3.90 -2.99 31.39
CA VAL A 359 4.63 -3.78 32.37
C VAL A 359 5.74 -2.95 33.01
N GLY A 360 5.96 -3.14 34.31
CA GLY A 360 7.01 -2.43 35.04
C GLY A 360 6.66 -0.99 35.45
N PRO A 361 7.62 -0.30 36.05
CA PRO A 361 7.44 1.09 36.47
C PRO A 361 7.44 2.02 35.25
N SER A 362 6.75 3.13 35.37
CA SER A 362 6.82 4.22 34.41
C SER A 362 8.12 5.00 34.55
N VAL A 363 8.59 5.54 33.43
CA VAL A 363 9.68 6.51 33.39
C VAL A 363 9.06 7.89 33.19
N TYR A 364 9.22 8.75 34.15
CA TYR A 364 8.68 10.09 34.11
C TYR A 364 9.76 11.11 33.80
N ASP A 365 9.49 12.03 32.89
CA ASP A 365 10.31 13.22 32.68
C ASP A 365 9.67 14.43 33.32
N ALA A 366 10.34 14.96 34.33
CA ALA A 366 9.86 16.14 35.05
C ALA A 366 9.85 17.41 34.17
N ASP A 367 10.74 17.50 33.18
CA ASP A 367 10.85 18.66 32.30
C ASP A 367 9.78 18.63 31.18
N GLU A 368 9.36 17.45 30.73
CA GLU A 368 8.37 17.27 29.62
C GLU A 368 6.99 16.84 30.10
N GLN A 369 6.84 16.50 31.39
CA GLN A 369 5.59 16.01 32.00
C GLN A 369 4.97 14.81 31.30
N ASP A 370 5.81 13.93 30.73
CA ASP A 370 5.41 12.76 29.94
C ASP A 370 5.78 11.48 30.68
N GLU A 371 4.87 10.49 30.68
CA GLU A 371 5.05 9.21 31.36
C GLU A 371 5.08 8.08 30.33
N MET A 372 6.23 7.42 30.21
CA MET A 372 6.41 6.26 29.32
C MET A 372 6.46 4.96 30.11
N ARG A 373 5.69 3.95 29.71
CA ARG A 373 5.69 2.63 30.33
C ARG A 373 6.27 1.58 29.40
N SER A 374 7.15 0.75 29.93
CA SER A 374 7.56 -0.47 29.24
C SER A 374 6.35 -1.36 28.97
N ASN A 375 6.38 -2.09 27.84
CA ASN A 375 5.24 -2.88 27.45
C ASN A 375 5.67 -4.25 26.86
N LEU A 376 4.80 -5.23 27.02
CA LEU A 376 4.92 -6.54 26.43
C LEU A 376 3.79 -6.71 25.40
N ALA A 377 4.13 -7.08 24.18
CA ALA A 377 3.17 -7.31 23.12
C ALA A 377 3.35 -8.69 22.51
N PHE A 378 2.23 -9.33 22.17
CA PHE A 378 2.20 -10.57 21.41
C PHE A 378 1.24 -10.40 20.23
N VAL A 379 1.69 -10.84 19.06
CA VAL A 379 0.92 -10.80 17.80
C VAL A 379 0.93 -12.19 17.20
N ALA A 380 -0.23 -12.70 16.83
CA ALA A 380 -0.41 -13.89 16.01
C ALA A 380 -1.24 -13.54 14.78
N ASP A 381 -0.81 -14.02 13.63
CA ASP A 381 -1.47 -13.79 12.35
C ASP A 381 -1.51 -15.08 11.55
N PHE A 382 -2.69 -15.40 11.01
CA PHE A 382 -2.91 -16.57 10.17
C PHE A 382 -3.50 -16.14 8.83
N ASP A 383 -2.91 -16.62 7.73
CA ASP A 383 -3.40 -16.40 6.37
C ASP A 383 -3.61 -17.74 5.66
N HIS A 384 -4.71 -17.82 4.93
CA HIS A 384 -4.99 -18.86 3.96
C HIS A 384 -5.32 -18.22 2.62
N PHE A 385 -4.70 -18.69 1.54
CA PHE A 385 -5.00 -18.24 0.19
C PHE A 385 -5.02 -19.40 -0.79
N ASN A 386 -6.01 -19.42 -1.67
CA ASN A 386 -6.13 -20.40 -2.74
C ASN A 386 -6.43 -19.68 -4.07
N GLU A 387 -5.66 -20.02 -5.08
CA GLU A 387 -5.82 -19.55 -6.46
C GLU A 387 -5.99 -20.72 -7.41
N ASN A 388 -6.98 -20.63 -8.31
CA ASN A 388 -7.15 -21.52 -9.43
C ASN A 388 -7.33 -20.66 -10.68
N ALA A 389 -6.42 -20.81 -11.63
CA ALA A 389 -6.44 -20.00 -12.84
C ALA A 389 -6.13 -20.86 -14.07
N TYR A 390 -6.58 -20.35 -15.23
CA TYR A 390 -6.07 -20.78 -16.52
C TYR A 390 -5.91 -19.57 -17.45
N PHE A 391 -4.96 -19.68 -18.38
CA PHE A 391 -4.66 -18.69 -19.40
C PHE A 391 -4.48 -19.43 -20.75
N GLY A 392 -5.48 -19.34 -21.64
CA GLY A 392 -5.53 -20.22 -22.79
C GLY A 392 -5.53 -21.68 -22.36
N LEU A 393 -4.49 -22.43 -22.72
CA LEU A 393 -4.30 -23.83 -22.34
C LEU A 393 -3.46 -24.03 -21.08
N ASN A 394 -2.84 -22.98 -20.56
CA ASN A 394 -2.00 -23.04 -19.37
C ASN A 394 -2.87 -23.11 -18.11
N ASP A 395 -2.64 -24.09 -17.25
CA ASP A 395 -3.33 -24.22 -15.97
C ASP A 395 -2.41 -23.85 -14.82
N TYR A 396 -2.94 -23.11 -13.85
CA TYR A 396 -2.24 -22.72 -12.64
C TYR A 396 -3.09 -22.99 -11.39
N ARG A 397 -2.45 -23.50 -10.35
CA ARG A 397 -3.06 -23.70 -9.04
C ARG A 397 -2.09 -23.32 -7.95
N GLY A 398 -2.56 -22.52 -6.99
CA GLY A 398 -1.80 -22.13 -5.82
C GLY A 398 -2.58 -22.41 -4.54
N ASN A 399 -1.87 -22.84 -3.49
CA ASN A 399 -2.40 -22.98 -2.15
C ASN A 399 -1.36 -22.55 -1.12
N GLU A 400 -1.75 -21.68 -0.21
CA GLU A 400 -0.87 -21.15 0.82
C GLU A 400 -1.56 -21.11 2.17
N ASN A 401 -0.83 -21.52 3.22
CA ASN A 401 -1.21 -21.33 4.62
C ASN A 401 0.00 -20.76 5.36
N THR A 402 -0.19 -19.66 6.05
CA THR A 402 0.86 -18.98 6.79
C THR A 402 0.45 -18.72 8.22
N LEU A 403 1.34 -18.99 9.17
CA LEU A 403 1.21 -18.59 10.57
C LEU A 403 2.43 -17.79 10.99
N SER A 404 2.22 -16.56 11.42
CA SER A 404 3.26 -15.68 11.95
C SER A 404 2.99 -15.38 13.43
N LEU A 405 4.02 -15.50 14.26
CA LEU A 405 3.99 -15.23 15.70
C LEU A 405 5.08 -14.21 16.02
N ASN A 406 4.77 -13.18 16.79
CA ASN A 406 5.77 -12.19 17.21
C ASN A 406 5.53 -11.82 18.69
N LEU A 407 6.56 -12.01 19.50
CA LEU A 407 6.58 -11.61 20.91
C LEU A 407 7.63 -10.50 21.04
N MET A 408 7.24 -9.36 21.59
CA MET A 408 8.13 -8.20 21.75
C MET A 408 7.99 -7.58 23.13
N TYR A 409 9.11 -7.13 23.67
CA TYR A 409 9.19 -6.36 24.88
C TYR A 409 9.89 -5.03 24.59
N ASN A 410 9.20 -3.93 24.84
CA ASN A 410 9.75 -2.59 24.74
C ASN A 410 10.08 -2.08 26.15
N HIS A 411 11.36 -1.78 26.40
CA HIS A 411 11.85 -1.26 27.66
C HIS A 411 12.29 0.19 27.51
N TYR A 412 11.74 1.07 28.32
CA TYR A 412 12.19 2.45 28.42
C TYR A 412 13.22 2.59 29.55
N PHE A 413 14.47 2.92 29.20
CA PHE A 413 15.51 3.27 30.19
C PHE A 413 15.32 4.70 30.69
N THR A 414 15.00 5.59 29.77
CA THR A 414 14.67 6.99 30.01
C THR A 414 13.64 7.40 28.96
N TYR A 415 13.03 8.55 29.09
CA TYR A 415 12.16 9.10 28.04
C TYR A 415 12.88 9.32 26.70
N ARG A 416 14.23 9.39 26.69
CA ARG A 416 15.06 9.53 25.48
C ARG A 416 15.53 8.20 24.91
N SER A 417 15.48 7.13 25.67
CA SER A 417 16.09 5.88 25.25
C SER A 417 15.22 4.67 25.55
N SER A 418 15.00 3.86 24.54
CA SER A 418 14.26 2.61 24.65
C SER A 418 14.95 1.47 23.88
N LEU A 419 14.68 0.26 24.30
CA LEU A 419 15.16 -0.97 23.68
C LEU A 419 13.96 -1.89 23.46
N ILE A 420 13.72 -2.26 22.21
CA ILE A 420 12.80 -3.32 21.84
C ILE A 420 13.61 -4.58 21.65
N VAL A 421 13.22 -5.66 22.33
CA VAL A 421 13.72 -7.02 22.05
C VAL A 421 12.56 -7.93 21.72
N GLY A 422 12.76 -8.86 20.79
CA GLY A 422 11.67 -9.74 20.43
C GLY A 422 12.13 -11.03 19.75
N ALA A 423 11.18 -11.93 19.64
CA ALA A 423 11.33 -13.20 18.93
C ALA A 423 10.13 -13.41 18.00
N GLN A 424 10.41 -13.89 16.81
CA GLN A 424 9.41 -14.14 15.77
C GLN A 424 9.52 -15.56 15.25
N GLY A 425 8.38 -16.22 15.04
CA GLY A 425 8.26 -17.46 14.32
C GLY A 425 7.40 -17.27 13.07
N HIS A 426 7.80 -17.91 11.98
CA HIS A 426 7.06 -17.89 10.72
C HIS A 426 6.99 -19.31 10.16
N LEU A 427 5.78 -19.79 9.91
CA LEU A 427 5.50 -21.08 9.32
C LEU A 427 4.68 -20.85 8.06
N GLN A 428 5.19 -21.32 6.93
CA GLN A 428 4.50 -21.18 5.64
C GLN A 428 4.48 -22.53 4.93
N TYR A 429 3.29 -23.00 4.61
CA TYR A 429 3.06 -24.05 3.64
C TYR A 429 2.61 -23.40 2.34
N TYR A 430 3.42 -23.50 1.29
CA TYR A 430 3.22 -22.84 0.01
C TYR A 430 3.36 -23.85 -1.11
N ARG A 431 2.35 -23.95 -1.98
CA ARG A 431 2.36 -24.85 -3.11
C ARG A 431 1.88 -24.12 -4.36
N GLU A 432 2.65 -24.24 -5.45
CA GLU A 432 2.29 -23.83 -6.80
C GLU A 432 2.37 -25.04 -7.74
N SER A 433 1.39 -25.16 -8.62
CA SER A 433 1.38 -26.14 -9.71
C SER A 433 1.03 -25.42 -11.02
N PHE A 434 1.87 -25.56 -12.02
CA PHE A 434 1.72 -24.94 -13.31
C PHE A 434 1.90 -25.95 -14.43
N ALA A 435 0.90 -26.10 -15.29
CA ALA A 435 0.97 -26.89 -16.52
C ALA A 435 1.13 -25.96 -17.72
N ASN A 436 2.30 -26.00 -18.34
CA ASN A 436 2.57 -25.27 -19.57
C ASN A 436 2.21 -26.13 -20.77
N ASN A 437 1.03 -25.89 -21.35
CA ASN A 437 0.49 -26.59 -22.51
C ASN A 437 0.67 -25.74 -23.77
N THR A 438 1.92 -25.49 -24.18
CA THR A 438 2.18 -24.69 -25.39
C THR A 438 2.01 -25.53 -26.66
N PRO A 439 1.09 -25.16 -27.55
CA PRO A 439 0.73 -25.99 -28.73
C PRO A 439 1.80 -26.04 -29.85
N TRP A 440 2.83 -25.19 -29.81
CA TRP A 440 3.90 -25.15 -30.85
C TRP A 440 4.95 -26.23 -30.71
N ILE A 441 5.05 -26.78 -29.49
CA ILE A 441 5.98 -27.87 -29.22
C ILE A 441 5.21 -29.16 -29.41
N ALA A 442 4.79 -29.41 -30.64
CA ALA A 442 3.93 -30.54 -31.06
C ALA A 442 4.44 -31.94 -30.66
N ALA A 443 5.65 -32.05 -30.13
CA ALA A 443 6.25 -33.29 -29.66
C ALA A 443 6.61 -33.30 -28.18
N ALA A 444 6.41 -32.20 -27.47
CA ALA A 444 6.73 -32.17 -26.03
C ALA A 444 5.45 -32.40 -25.22
N PRO A 445 5.44 -33.33 -24.26
CA PRO A 445 4.37 -33.41 -23.29
C PRO A 445 4.30 -32.10 -22.54
N ALA A 446 3.08 -31.71 -22.09
CA ALA A 446 2.88 -30.56 -21.22
C ALA A 446 3.94 -30.57 -20.10
N THR A 447 4.68 -29.49 -19.97
CA THR A 447 5.63 -29.35 -18.87
C THR A 447 4.88 -29.03 -17.60
N LEU A 448 4.88 -29.93 -16.65
CA LEU A 448 4.29 -29.74 -15.34
C LEU A 448 5.37 -29.29 -14.36
N TYR A 449 5.18 -28.16 -13.74
CA TYR A 449 5.97 -27.67 -12.61
C TYR A 449 5.11 -27.78 -11.34
N ASP A 450 5.67 -28.40 -10.31
CA ASP A 450 5.04 -28.56 -8.99
C ASP A 450 6.06 -28.12 -7.93
N PHE A 451 5.75 -27.00 -7.28
CA PHE A 451 6.62 -26.37 -6.28
C PHE A 451 5.97 -26.47 -4.93
N ASP A 452 6.63 -27.13 -4.00
CA ASP A 452 6.18 -27.34 -2.63
C ASP A 452 7.24 -26.79 -1.66
N ARG A 453 6.89 -25.73 -0.92
CA ARG A 453 7.77 -25.11 0.07
C ARG A 453 7.13 -25.14 1.43
N ASN A 454 7.78 -25.85 2.36
CA ASN A 454 7.41 -25.87 3.77
C ASN A 454 8.44 -25.05 4.54
N GLU A 455 8.25 -23.75 4.56
CA GLU A 455 9.17 -22.80 5.16
C GLU A 455 8.89 -22.67 6.65
N ARG A 456 9.96 -22.83 7.45
CA ARG A 456 9.90 -22.66 8.91
C ARG A 456 11.05 -21.75 9.29
N GLU A 457 10.71 -20.62 9.86
CA GLU A 457 11.68 -19.61 10.25
C GLU A 457 11.50 -19.23 11.70
N ALA A 458 12.62 -19.05 12.38
CA ALA A 458 12.70 -18.51 13.73
C ALA A 458 13.74 -17.41 13.78
N GLY A 459 13.38 -16.27 14.34
CA GLY A 459 14.26 -15.11 14.44
C GLY A 459 14.16 -14.42 15.79
N ALA A 460 15.23 -13.72 16.13
CA ALA A 460 15.30 -12.83 17.27
C ALA A 460 15.88 -11.49 16.86
N TYR A 461 15.44 -10.41 17.51
CA TYR A 461 15.88 -9.06 17.17
C TYR A 461 16.00 -8.17 18.39
N ALA A 462 16.81 -7.13 18.23
CA ALA A 462 16.94 -6.04 19.18
C ALA A 462 17.02 -4.72 18.39
N GLU A 463 16.27 -3.71 18.84
CA GLU A 463 16.28 -2.38 18.25
C GLU A 463 16.37 -1.33 19.36
N TYR A 464 17.41 -0.52 19.31
CA TYR A 464 17.63 0.57 20.25
C TYR A 464 17.26 1.89 19.61
N THR A 465 16.46 2.68 20.32
CA THR A 465 16.08 4.04 19.94
C THR A 465 16.64 5.01 20.93
N TYR A 466 17.29 6.06 20.42
CA TYR A 466 17.66 7.24 21.20
C TYR A 466 17.12 8.48 20.50
N ALA A 467 16.35 9.29 21.23
CA ALA A 467 15.70 10.48 20.70
C ALA A 467 15.86 11.67 21.64
N ILE A 468 16.31 12.79 21.11
CA ILE A 468 16.20 14.11 21.71
C ILE A 468 15.10 14.83 20.97
N LYS A 469 13.97 15.10 21.65
CA LYS A 469 12.79 15.72 21.05
C LYS A 469 13.19 16.93 20.20
N ASP A 470 12.61 17.01 19.00
CA ASP A 470 12.81 18.09 18.03
C ASP A 470 14.25 18.37 17.57
N LYS A 471 15.23 17.55 17.96
CA LYS A 471 16.63 17.74 17.59
C LYS A 471 17.23 16.57 16.83
N PHE A 472 17.22 15.40 17.45
CA PHE A 472 17.98 14.26 16.92
C PHE A 472 17.32 12.96 17.34
N SER A 473 17.27 12.00 16.45
CA SER A 473 16.86 10.64 16.76
C SER A 473 17.70 9.64 15.97
N VAL A 474 18.06 8.55 16.61
CA VAL A 474 18.73 7.41 15.99
C VAL A 474 18.03 6.13 16.39
N VAL A 475 17.84 5.24 15.41
CA VAL A 475 17.38 3.86 15.62
C VAL A 475 18.43 2.93 15.04
N ALA A 476 18.88 1.97 15.82
CA ALA A 476 19.82 0.94 15.39
C ALA A 476 19.27 -0.43 15.77
N GLY A 477 19.03 -1.27 14.78
CA GLY A 477 18.46 -2.60 14.94
C GLY A 477 19.35 -3.69 14.35
N ILE A 478 19.31 -4.84 14.97
CA ILE A 478 19.91 -6.07 14.45
C ILE A 478 18.91 -7.22 14.63
N ARG A 479 18.82 -8.05 13.61
CA ARG A 479 17.96 -9.22 13.60
C ARG A 479 18.75 -10.42 13.06
N GLY A 480 18.59 -11.58 13.68
CA GLY A 480 19.13 -12.84 13.21
C GLY A 480 17.99 -13.83 13.02
N ASP A 481 17.95 -14.47 11.86
CA ASP A 481 16.92 -15.43 11.47
C ASP A 481 17.58 -16.73 11.00
N TYR A 482 16.99 -17.85 11.37
CA TYR A 482 17.27 -19.15 10.81
C TYR A 482 16.06 -19.66 10.03
N ASN A 483 16.26 -19.94 8.76
CA ASN A 483 15.25 -20.49 7.89
C ASN A 483 15.58 -21.94 7.57
N ALA A 484 14.76 -22.87 8.02
CA ALA A 484 15.00 -24.30 7.92
C ALA A 484 14.83 -24.84 6.49
N PHE A 485 14.05 -24.19 5.63
CA PHE A 485 13.90 -24.60 4.22
C PHE A 485 15.16 -24.38 3.43
N TYR A 486 15.82 -23.22 3.65
CA TYR A 486 17.09 -22.88 2.99
C TYR A 486 18.32 -23.39 3.75
N ASP A 487 18.14 -23.97 4.94
CA ASP A 487 19.21 -24.33 5.90
C ASP A 487 20.21 -23.18 6.09
N LYS A 488 19.67 -21.98 6.36
CA LYS A 488 20.47 -20.77 6.37
C LYS A 488 20.18 -19.88 7.56
N PHE A 489 21.26 -19.49 8.25
CA PHE A 489 21.24 -18.39 9.20
C PHE A 489 21.69 -17.10 8.50
N PHE A 490 20.95 -16.00 8.71
CA PHE A 490 21.31 -14.70 8.17
C PHE A 490 21.02 -13.57 9.14
N VAL A 491 21.74 -12.46 8.97
CA VAL A 491 21.65 -11.31 9.85
C VAL A 491 21.22 -10.08 9.07
N THR A 492 20.29 -9.33 9.62
CA THR A 492 19.69 -8.14 9.04
C THR A 492 19.97 -6.93 9.94
N PRO A 493 21.11 -6.23 9.78
CA PRO A 493 21.35 -4.95 10.44
C PRO A 493 20.60 -3.85 9.70
N ARG A 494 19.97 -2.92 10.47
CA ARG A 494 19.28 -1.73 9.95
C ARG A 494 19.51 -0.54 10.86
N GLY A 495 19.55 0.65 10.27
CA GLY A 495 19.72 1.87 11.02
C GLY A 495 19.03 3.07 10.37
N HIS A 496 18.55 3.97 11.22
CA HIS A 496 17.90 5.22 10.81
C HIS A 496 18.44 6.36 11.66
N ILE A 497 18.56 7.52 11.05
CA ILE A 497 18.93 8.76 11.70
C ILE A 497 17.98 9.88 11.24
N ARG A 498 17.57 10.71 12.19
CA ARG A 498 16.90 11.98 11.93
C ARG A 498 17.63 13.07 12.69
N TRP A 499 17.94 14.15 12.00
CA TRP A 499 18.60 15.31 12.58
C TRP A 499 17.92 16.60 12.11
N ASN A 500 17.29 17.29 13.04
CA ASN A 500 16.77 18.63 12.82
C ASN A 500 17.93 19.62 13.00
N ILE A 501 18.59 19.96 11.89
CA ILE A 501 19.71 20.92 11.84
C ILE A 501 19.24 22.29 12.35
N THR A 502 18.03 22.66 11.93
CA THR A 502 17.27 23.80 12.44
C THR A 502 15.80 23.38 12.62
N PRO A 503 14.95 24.17 13.29
CA PRO A 503 13.51 23.85 13.38
C PRO A 503 12.82 23.70 12.02
N SER A 504 13.39 24.26 10.97
CA SER A 504 12.85 24.20 9.60
C SER A 504 13.63 23.27 8.67
N THR A 505 14.78 22.74 9.08
CA THR A 505 15.65 21.89 8.24
C THR A 505 15.84 20.53 8.88
N THR A 506 15.38 19.46 8.24
CA THR A 506 15.52 18.09 8.72
C THR A 506 16.31 17.24 7.73
N LEU A 507 17.37 16.58 8.21
CA LEU A 507 18.12 15.55 7.51
C LEU A 507 17.71 14.18 8.04
N ARG A 508 17.47 13.22 7.16
CA ARG A 508 17.21 11.82 7.49
C ARG A 508 18.13 10.92 6.68
N GLY A 509 18.51 9.78 7.27
CA GLY A 509 19.27 8.75 6.59
C GLY A 509 18.82 7.38 7.05
N SER A 510 18.92 6.39 6.17
CA SER A 510 18.66 4.99 6.47
C SER A 510 19.61 4.07 5.70
N ALA A 511 19.97 2.96 6.31
CA ALA A 511 20.76 1.91 5.67
C ALA A 511 20.42 0.55 6.27
N GLY A 512 20.38 -0.49 5.45
CA GLY A 512 20.20 -1.85 5.96
C GLY A 512 20.06 -2.91 4.90
N LEU A 513 20.21 -4.15 5.34
CA LEU A 513 19.99 -5.34 4.53
C LEU A 513 18.53 -5.76 4.54
N GLY A 514 18.10 -6.36 3.43
CA GLY A 514 16.83 -7.06 3.32
C GLY A 514 17.03 -8.40 2.63
N TYR A 515 16.18 -9.37 3.00
CA TYR A 515 16.17 -10.71 2.41
C TYR A 515 14.74 -11.08 2.03
N ARG A 516 14.59 -11.93 1.03
CA ARG A 516 13.27 -12.34 0.55
C ARG A 516 13.30 -13.76 -0.02
N SER A 517 12.25 -14.53 0.30
CA SER A 517 11.96 -15.80 -0.39
C SER A 517 11.24 -15.51 -1.71
N THR A 518 11.67 -16.15 -2.79
CA THR A 518 11.07 -15.97 -4.12
C THR A 518 9.89 -16.92 -4.30
N ASN A 519 8.80 -16.43 -4.88
CA ASN A 519 7.67 -17.23 -5.33
C ASN A 519 7.75 -17.34 -6.86
N VAL A 520 8.06 -18.53 -7.35
CA VAL A 520 8.54 -18.72 -8.73
C VAL A 520 7.55 -18.21 -9.77
N ILE A 521 6.32 -18.69 -9.74
CA ILE A 521 5.28 -18.33 -10.72
C ILE A 521 4.56 -17.05 -10.26
N THR A 522 4.14 -16.97 -9.01
CA THR A 522 3.35 -15.86 -8.50
C THR A 522 4.02 -14.49 -8.64
N ASP A 523 5.34 -14.40 -8.41
CA ASP A 523 6.06 -13.12 -8.57
C ASP A 523 6.10 -12.65 -10.04
N ASN A 524 5.82 -13.56 -10.99
CA ASN A 524 5.86 -13.35 -12.43
C ASN A 524 4.57 -13.80 -13.12
N ILE A 525 3.40 -13.62 -12.46
CA ILE A 525 2.11 -14.18 -12.89
C ILE A 525 1.75 -13.83 -14.34
N GLY A 526 2.14 -12.66 -14.84
CA GLY A 526 1.90 -12.21 -16.21
C GLY A 526 2.50 -13.14 -17.27
N MET A 527 3.55 -13.91 -16.94
CA MET A 527 4.15 -14.86 -17.90
C MET A 527 3.20 -16.00 -18.29
N LEU A 528 2.17 -16.29 -17.47
CA LEU A 528 1.15 -17.29 -17.79
C LEU A 528 0.30 -16.88 -19.01
N ALA A 529 0.21 -15.58 -19.28
CA ALA A 529 -0.54 -14.99 -20.37
C ALA A 529 0.34 -14.70 -21.60
N THR A 530 1.27 -15.61 -21.91
CA THR A 530 2.09 -15.57 -23.13
C THR A 530 2.06 -16.91 -23.86
N GLY A 531 2.37 -16.89 -25.15
CA GLY A 531 2.54 -18.11 -25.94
C GLY A 531 3.94 -18.73 -25.86
N ARG A 532 4.86 -18.13 -25.10
CA ARG A 532 6.24 -18.61 -24.96
C ARG A 532 6.34 -19.78 -23.99
N GLN A 533 7.32 -20.63 -24.21
CA GLN A 533 7.67 -21.67 -23.25
C GLN A 533 8.31 -21.04 -22.00
N ILE A 534 7.78 -21.38 -20.83
CA ILE A 534 8.38 -21.01 -19.56
C ILE A 534 9.40 -22.11 -19.20
N VAL A 535 10.67 -21.73 -19.04
CA VAL A 535 11.77 -22.64 -18.75
C VAL A 535 12.37 -22.30 -17.40
N ILE A 536 12.40 -23.28 -16.52
CA ILE A 536 13.03 -23.20 -15.20
C ILE A 536 14.10 -24.28 -15.15
N PRO A 537 15.33 -23.97 -15.59
CA PRO A 537 16.34 -25.00 -15.90
C PRO A 537 16.91 -25.69 -14.66
N ASP A 538 16.92 -25.01 -13.53
CA ASP A 538 17.44 -25.54 -12.27
C ASP A 538 16.57 -25.05 -11.12
N PHE A 539 15.67 -25.93 -10.67
CA PHE A 539 14.77 -25.58 -9.58
C PHE A 539 15.47 -25.50 -8.23
N ASP A 540 16.54 -26.29 -8.02
CA ASP A 540 17.36 -26.19 -6.81
C ASP A 540 18.07 -24.83 -6.71
N GLY A 541 18.26 -24.14 -7.84
CA GLY A 541 18.77 -22.78 -7.88
C GLY A 541 17.84 -21.73 -7.23
N PHE A 542 16.53 -21.98 -7.12
CA PHE A 542 15.59 -21.14 -6.38
C PHE A 542 15.66 -21.33 -4.86
N ASN A 543 16.46 -22.25 -4.36
CA ASN A 543 16.75 -22.44 -2.93
C ASN A 543 17.68 -21.36 -2.38
N ARG A 544 17.57 -20.12 -2.85
CA ARG A 544 18.35 -18.98 -2.38
C ARG A 544 17.47 -17.82 -2.02
N LEU A 545 17.67 -17.30 -0.81
CA LEU A 545 17.08 -16.03 -0.42
C LEU A 545 17.67 -14.90 -1.27
N GLU A 546 16.83 -14.09 -1.90
CA GLU A 546 17.27 -12.83 -2.48
C GLU A 546 17.82 -11.93 -1.38
N LYS A 547 18.88 -11.18 -1.69
CA LYS A 547 19.56 -10.29 -0.74
C LYS A 547 19.85 -8.95 -1.37
N ALA A 548 19.49 -7.87 -0.70
CA ALA A 548 19.80 -6.53 -1.13
C ALA A 548 20.22 -5.62 0.03
N LEU A 549 21.04 -4.62 -0.29
CA LEU A 549 21.36 -3.49 0.56
C LEU A 549 20.65 -2.25 0.04
N THR A 550 19.92 -1.58 0.89
CA THR A 550 19.32 -0.27 0.58
C THR A 550 19.93 0.79 1.48
N VAL A 551 20.39 1.87 0.88
CA VAL A 551 20.95 3.05 1.56
C VAL A 551 20.32 4.29 0.96
N GLY A 552 19.95 5.24 1.79
CA GLY A 552 19.42 6.50 1.29
C GLY A 552 19.19 7.54 2.37
N GLY A 553 18.72 8.69 1.94
CA GLY A 553 18.40 9.78 2.84
C GLY A 553 17.55 10.86 2.20
N SER A 554 17.12 11.78 3.02
CA SER A 554 16.31 12.93 2.61
C SER A 554 16.72 14.19 3.35
N LEU A 555 16.67 15.30 2.62
CA LEU A 555 16.79 16.65 3.17
C LEU A 555 15.45 17.35 2.98
N THR A 556 14.84 17.82 4.06
CA THR A 556 13.56 18.53 4.05
C THR A 556 13.75 19.92 4.61
N GLN A 557 13.33 20.95 3.85
CA GLN A 557 13.34 22.35 4.24
C GLN A 557 11.91 22.88 4.26
N THR A 558 11.49 23.43 5.40
CA THR A 558 10.23 24.16 5.52
C THR A 558 10.51 25.67 5.48
N PHE A 559 9.72 26.39 4.72
CA PHE A 559 9.77 27.84 4.61
C PHE A 559 8.51 28.39 5.24
N GLY A 560 8.67 29.15 6.33
CA GLY A 560 7.57 29.92 6.91
C GLY A 560 7.23 31.09 6.00
N LEU A 561 6.07 31.06 5.37
CA LEU A 561 5.52 32.16 4.62
C LEU A 561 4.59 32.96 5.56
N VAL A 562 4.59 34.28 5.41
CA VAL A 562 3.92 35.20 6.34
C VAL A 562 2.41 34.97 6.45
N SER A 563 1.78 34.18 5.62
CA SER A 563 0.38 33.70 5.65
C SER A 563 0.01 33.08 4.30
N PRO A 564 -0.93 32.13 4.27
CA PRO A 564 -1.58 31.38 5.32
C PRO A 564 -0.98 30.00 5.56
N GLY A 565 0.12 29.58 4.91
CA GLY A 565 0.69 28.27 5.12
C GLY A 565 2.16 28.14 4.77
N ASP A 566 2.81 27.14 5.33
CA ASP A 566 4.20 26.84 5.07
C ASP A 566 4.37 26.15 3.72
N ALA A 567 5.46 26.48 3.01
CA ALA A 567 5.94 25.67 1.90
C ALA A 567 6.99 24.68 2.41
N THR A 568 6.98 23.47 1.89
CA THR A 568 7.97 22.44 2.21
C THR A 568 8.60 21.91 0.93
N LEU A 569 9.93 21.90 0.88
CA LEU A 569 10.73 21.31 -0.18
C LEU A 569 11.51 20.13 0.39
N SER A 570 11.49 19.00 -0.29
CA SER A 570 12.20 17.81 0.10
C SER A 570 13.00 17.25 -1.06
N PHE A 571 14.21 16.80 -0.79
CA PHE A 571 15.05 16.05 -1.72
C PHE A 571 15.38 14.69 -1.13
N ASP A 572 15.17 13.61 -1.90
CA ASP A 572 15.46 12.23 -1.52
C ASP A 572 16.42 11.59 -2.49
N TYR A 573 17.32 10.77 -1.96
CA TYR A 573 18.14 9.83 -2.72
C TYR A 573 18.12 8.47 -2.06
N PHE A 574 17.89 7.41 -2.84
CA PHE A 574 17.95 6.02 -2.40
C PHE A 574 18.65 5.17 -3.43
N ARG A 575 19.54 4.30 -2.97
CA ARG A 575 20.18 3.25 -3.75
C ARG A 575 19.85 1.89 -3.17
N THR A 576 19.33 0.98 -4.01
CA THR A 576 19.17 -0.44 -3.71
C THR A 576 20.13 -1.25 -4.57
N GLN A 577 20.99 -2.05 -3.95
CA GLN A 577 21.98 -2.91 -4.60
C GLN A 577 21.65 -4.36 -4.26
N PHE A 578 21.38 -5.18 -5.28
CA PHE A 578 21.21 -6.62 -5.11
C PHE A 578 22.56 -7.33 -5.08
N TYR A 579 22.67 -8.32 -4.19
CA TYR A 579 23.77 -9.27 -4.15
C TYR A 579 23.40 -10.56 -4.88
N ASN A 580 22.13 -10.93 -4.87
CA ASN A 580 21.54 -11.96 -5.67
C ASN A 580 20.05 -11.66 -5.86
N SER A 581 19.52 -12.03 -7.02
CA SER A 581 18.11 -11.88 -7.37
C SER A 581 17.67 -12.98 -8.32
N VAL A 582 16.38 -13.24 -8.39
CA VAL A 582 15.78 -14.09 -9.41
C VAL A 582 15.38 -13.20 -10.59
N ILE A 583 15.71 -13.67 -11.79
CA ILE A 583 15.40 -12.99 -13.05
C ILE A 583 14.45 -13.88 -13.86
N ALA A 584 13.29 -13.34 -14.23
CA ALA A 584 12.44 -13.87 -15.28
C ALA A 584 12.80 -13.17 -16.60
N ASP A 585 13.70 -13.80 -17.36
CA ASP A 585 14.30 -13.22 -18.54
C ASP A 585 13.42 -13.45 -19.77
N GLN A 586 12.73 -12.39 -20.21
CA GLN A 586 11.90 -12.37 -21.41
C GLN A 586 12.72 -12.15 -22.70
N GLU A 587 13.99 -11.87 -22.56
CA GLU A 587 14.89 -11.46 -23.65
C GLU A 587 15.95 -12.55 -23.95
N TYR A 588 15.84 -13.69 -23.26
CA TYR A 588 16.76 -14.81 -23.47
C TYR A 588 16.64 -15.38 -24.88
N SER A 589 15.42 -15.63 -25.33
CA SER A 589 15.14 -16.05 -26.73
C SER A 589 13.73 -15.62 -27.15
N ALA A 590 13.43 -15.76 -28.46
CA ALA A 590 12.15 -15.36 -29.04
C ALA A 590 10.97 -16.26 -28.59
N ASP A 591 11.26 -17.51 -28.22
CA ASP A 591 10.28 -18.56 -27.95
C ASP A 591 10.24 -19.00 -26.47
N GLN A 592 11.14 -18.45 -25.63
CA GLN A 592 11.27 -18.84 -24.23
C GLN A 592 11.35 -17.66 -23.29
N ILE A 593 10.74 -17.84 -22.09
CA ILE A 593 11.02 -17.05 -20.91
C ILE A 593 11.81 -17.94 -19.96
N VAL A 594 13.00 -17.53 -19.57
CA VAL A 594 13.90 -18.34 -18.74
C VAL A 594 14.03 -17.73 -17.36
N LEU A 595 13.76 -18.50 -16.31
CA LEU A 595 13.93 -18.07 -14.93
C LEU A 595 15.23 -18.62 -14.37
N TYR A 596 16.06 -17.76 -13.76
CA TYR A 596 17.33 -18.17 -13.15
C TYR A 596 17.75 -17.24 -12.02
N ASN A 597 18.63 -17.74 -11.14
CA ASN A 597 19.30 -16.94 -10.11
C ASN A 597 20.49 -16.18 -10.71
N SER A 598 20.66 -14.92 -10.32
CA SER A 598 21.77 -14.08 -10.74
C SER A 598 22.46 -13.46 -9.51
N ASP A 599 23.76 -13.71 -9.37
CA ASP A 599 24.65 -13.06 -8.40
C ASP A 599 25.34 -11.82 -9.02
N LYS A 600 24.89 -11.41 -10.21
CA LYS A 600 25.48 -10.33 -10.96
C LYS A 600 24.97 -8.98 -10.53
N ARG A 601 25.66 -7.93 -10.96
CA ARG A 601 25.33 -6.56 -10.58
C ARG A 601 23.91 -6.18 -11.03
N SER A 602 23.09 -5.83 -10.07
CA SER A 602 21.76 -5.26 -10.27
C SER A 602 21.52 -4.17 -9.24
N TYR A 603 21.11 -2.97 -9.66
CA TYR A 603 20.89 -1.86 -8.76
C TYR A 603 19.79 -0.94 -9.26
N THR A 604 19.32 -0.08 -8.36
CA THR A 604 18.43 1.02 -8.68
C THR A 604 18.80 2.24 -7.85
N ASP A 605 18.99 3.38 -8.53
CA ASP A 605 19.15 4.71 -7.94
C ASP A 605 17.88 5.52 -8.18
N THR A 606 17.33 6.10 -7.13
CA THR A 606 16.12 6.91 -7.22
C THR A 606 16.38 8.28 -6.58
N TYR A 607 16.10 9.31 -7.33
CA TYR A 607 16.16 10.73 -6.93
C TYR A 607 14.74 11.29 -6.95
N GLN A 608 14.32 11.97 -5.90
CA GLN A 608 12.99 12.58 -5.84
C GLN A 608 13.03 13.95 -5.21
N ILE A 609 12.26 14.88 -5.78
CA ILE A 609 12.04 16.22 -5.24
C ILE A 609 10.54 16.35 -5.01
N ASP A 610 10.15 16.71 -3.79
CA ASP A 610 8.75 16.97 -3.42
C ASP A 610 8.61 18.41 -2.98
N PHE A 611 7.57 19.07 -3.44
CA PHE A 611 7.19 20.42 -3.05
C PHE A 611 5.72 20.44 -2.62
N SER A 612 5.44 20.90 -1.42
CA SER A 612 4.08 21.13 -0.94
C SER A 612 3.92 22.58 -0.48
N TRP A 613 2.79 23.20 -0.81
CA TRP A 613 2.52 24.59 -0.52
C TRP A 613 1.02 24.87 -0.37
N THR A 614 0.66 25.64 0.64
CA THR A 614 -0.71 26.13 0.86
C THR A 614 -0.72 27.67 0.74
N PRO A 615 -0.70 28.23 -0.51
CA PRO A 615 -0.54 29.68 -0.74
C PRO A 615 -1.64 30.55 -0.13
N VAL A 616 -2.84 30.03 -0.12
CA VAL A 616 -4.02 30.65 0.51
C VAL A 616 -4.79 29.58 1.29
N GLU A 617 -5.59 29.99 2.27
CA GLU A 617 -6.41 29.02 3.01
C GLU A 617 -7.17 28.09 2.08
N ARG A 618 -7.09 26.79 2.33
CA ARG A 618 -7.84 25.75 1.61
C ARG A 618 -7.43 25.51 0.16
N LEU A 619 -6.32 26.10 -0.30
CA LEU A 619 -5.69 25.77 -1.57
C LEU A 619 -4.39 25.02 -1.30
N ASP A 620 -4.37 23.74 -1.58
CA ASP A 620 -3.21 22.87 -1.41
C ASP A 620 -2.60 22.55 -2.78
N ILE A 621 -1.30 22.74 -2.91
CA ILE A 621 -0.52 22.41 -4.10
C ILE A 621 0.55 21.40 -3.68
N PHE A 622 0.60 20.28 -4.36
CA PHE A 622 1.64 19.27 -4.21
C PHE A 622 2.24 18.95 -5.56
N ALA A 623 3.57 19.07 -5.66
CA ALA A 623 4.30 18.72 -6.87
C ALA A 623 5.46 17.79 -6.54
N THR A 624 5.73 16.83 -7.41
CA THR A 624 6.87 15.94 -7.30
C THR A 624 7.52 15.67 -8.65
N PHE A 625 8.83 15.49 -8.63
CA PHE A 625 9.61 14.95 -9.73
C PHE A 625 10.47 13.80 -9.20
N ARG A 626 10.39 12.62 -9.83
CA ARG A 626 11.21 11.45 -9.52
C ARG A 626 11.97 11.02 -10.77
N TYR A 627 13.27 10.77 -10.63
CA TYR A 627 14.12 10.15 -11.63
C TYR A 627 14.61 8.80 -11.09
N THR A 628 14.62 7.78 -11.94
CA THR A 628 15.03 6.43 -11.60
C THR A 628 16.02 5.90 -12.63
N ASP A 629 17.19 5.48 -12.16
CA ASP A 629 18.21 4.75 -12.92
C ASP A 629 18.23 3.31 -12.36
N SER A 630 17.80 2.34 -13.17
CA SER A 630 17.68 0.95 -12.73
C SER A 630 18.26 0.02 -13.77
N GLU A 631 19.27 -0.76 -13.38
CA GLU A 631 19.97 -1.68 -14.26
C GLU A 631 20.04 -3.09 -13.68
N MET A 632 20.09 -4.06 -14.57
CA MET A 632 20.31 -5.47 -14.24
C MET A 632 21.27 -6.12 -15.24
N THR A 633 21.91 -7.20 -14.82
CA THR A 633 22.78 -8.01 -15.69
C THR A 633 22.07 -9.32 -15.99
N ILE A 634 21.80 -9.58 -17.26
CA ILE A 634 21.13 -10.79 -17.77
C ILE A 634 22.14 -11.75 -18.42
N ASP A 635 21.80 -13.03 -18.43
CA ASP A 635 22.54 -14.07 -19.12
C ASP A 635 22.09 -14.19 -20.58
N ARG A 636 23.00 -14.58 -21.46
CA ARG A 636 22.73 -14.74 -22.88
C ARG A 636 22.94 -16.20 -23.31
N PRO A 637 22.21 -16.65 -24.35
CA PRO A 637 22.36 -18.04 -24.86
C PRO A 637 23.80 -18.41 -25.26
N ASP A 638 24.63 -17.42 -25.63
CA ASP A 638 26.03 -17.61 -26.01
C ASP A 638 26.99 -17.72 -24.79
N GLY A 639 26.43 -17.78 -23.57
CA GLY A 639 27.20 -17.87 -22.32
C GLY A 639 27.81 -16.54 -21.85
N LYS A 640 27.57 -15.44 -22.56
CA LYS A 640 27.97 -14.09 -22.13
C LYS A 640 26.92 -13.48 -21.24
N THR A 641 27.20 -12.27 -20.77
CA THR A 641 26.27 -11.45 -20.01
C THR A 641 26.08 -10.11 -20.67
N ALA A 642 24.89 -9.54 -20.52
CA ALA A 642 24.60 -8.19 -20.95
C ALA A 642 24.05 -7.36 -19.78
N ARG A 643 24.50 -6.11 -19.71
CA ARG A 643 23.93 -5.12 -18.76
C ARG A 643 22.86 -4.32 -19.49
N VAL A 644 21.68 -4.30 -18.93
CA VAL A 644 20.50 -3.68 -19.53
C VAL A 644 19.77 -2.82 -18.50
N GLU A 645 19.10 -1.77 -18.95
CA GLU A 645 18.10 -1.08 -18.11
C GLU A 645 16.99 -2.08 -17.74
N ARG A 646 16.53 -2.03 -16.50
CA ARG A 646 15.42 -2.89 -16.05
C ARG A 646 14.16 -2.59 -16.86
N PRO A 647 13.54 -3.61 -17.49
CA PRO A 647 12.38 -3.40 -18.34
C PRO A 647 11.18 -2.80 -17.59
N LEU A 648 10.36 -2.02 -18.30
CA LEU A 648 9.09 -1.46 -17.84
C LEU A 648 9.23 -0.59 -16.57
N VAL A 649 10.40 -0.02 -16.34
CA VAL A 649 10.66 0.98 -15.30
C VAL A 649 10.76 2.34 -15.95
N SER A 650 9.80 3.23 -15.66
CA SER A 650 9.82 4.59 -16.18
C SER A 650 11.02 5.37 -15.64
N GLN A 651 11.80 5.99 -16.53
CA GLN A 651 12.99 6.75 -16.16
C GLN A 651 12.66 7.95 -15.28
N TYR A 652 11.48 8.58 -15.47
CA TYR A 652 11.01 9.65 -14.60
C TYR A 652 9.48 9.66 -14.45
N LYS A 653 9.01 10.23 -13.35
CA LYS A 653 7.60 10.57 -13.14
C LYS A 653 7.49 11.96 -12.54
N THR A 654 6.60 12.78 -13.10
CA THR A 654 6.22 14.08 -12.54
C THR A 654 4.76 14.04 -12.14
N LEU A 655 4.42 14.62 -11.01
CA LEU A 655 3.04 14.75 -10.55
C LEU A 655 2.81 16.17 -10.03
N LEU A 656 1.67 16.74 -10.36
CA LEU A 656 1.15 17.99 -9.82
C LEU A 656 -0.30 17.75 -9.37
N ASN A 657 -0.58 17.93 -8.09
CA ASN A 657 -1.93 17.90 -7.55
C ASN A 657 -2.29 19.27 -7.00
N ILE A 658 -3.48 19.74 -7.33
CA ILE A 658 -4.05 21.00 -6.84
C ILE A 658 -5.42 20.69 -6.26
N GLN A 659 -5.63 21.04 -5.00
CA GLN A 659 -6.91 20.90 -4.33
C GLN A 659 -7.37 22.24 -3.79
N TYR A 660 -8.63 22.60 -4.05
CA TYR A 660 -9.28 23.74 -3.44
C TYR A 660 -10.57 23.33 -2.74
N ALA A 661 -10.72 23.72 -1.48
CA ALA A 661 -11.91 23.48 -0.70
C ALA A 661 -12.60 24.81 -0.32
N THR A 662 -13.90 24.93 -0.53
CA THR A 662 -14.66 26.08 -0.04
C THR A 662 -14.83 26.03 1.47
N LYS A 663 -15.31 27.14 2.11
CA LYS A 663 -15.61 27.19 3.55
C LYS A 663 -16.46 25.98 3.97
N PHE A 664 -16.07 25.34 5.10
CA PHE A 664 -16.71 24.13 5.64
C PHE A 664 -16.65 22.93 4.71
N ARG A 665 -15.70 22.92 3.73
CA ARG A 665 -15.56 21.86 2.73
C ARG A 665 -16.89 21.51 2.02
N ARG A 666 -17.75 22.50 1.80
CA ARG A 666 -19.02 22.28 1.09
C ARG A 666 -18.80 21.83 -0.35
N TRP A 667 -17.81 22.39 -1.00
CA TRP A 667 -17.30 21.95 -2.29
C TRP A 667 -15.82 21.71 -2.18
N VAL A 668 -15.36 20.61 -2.77
CA VAL A 668 -13.95 20.30 -2.94
C VAL A 668 -13.70 20.05 -4.41
N PHE A 669 -12.70 20.72 -4.96
CA PHE A 669 -12.21 20.56 -6.32
C PHE A 669 -10.81 19.99 -6.25
N ASP A 670 -10.58 18.90 -6.94
CA ASP A 670 -9.27 18.25 -7.03
C ASP A 670 -8.88 18.05 -8.49
N ALA A 671 -7.63 18.32 -8.82
CA ALA A 671 -7.08 18.09 -10.13
C ALA A 671 -5.65 17.57 -10.01
N THR A 672 -5.34 16.51 -10.73
CA THR A 672 -4.00 15.90 -10.77
C THR A 672 -3.54 15.79 -12.22
N ALA A 673 -2.30 16.22 -12.46
CA ALA A 673 -1.59 16.03 -13.72
C ALA A 673 -0.35 15.17 -13.46
N GLN A 674 -0.13 14.18 -14.28
CA GLN A 674 1.05 13.32 -14.25
C GLN A 674 1.72 13.31 -15.62
N LEU A 675 3.05 13.19 -15.63
CA LEU A 675 3.83 12.90 -16.83
C LEU A 675 4.73 11.72 -16.51
N ASN A 676 4.52 10.62 -17.22
CA ASN A 676 5.31 9.42 -17.14
C ASN A 676 6.36 9.41 -18.25
N GLY A 677 7.62 9.20 -17.88
CA GLY A 677 8.75 9.14 -18.81
C GLY A 677 8.81 7.81 -19.55
N PRO A 678 9.72 7.70 -20.52
CA PRO A 678 9.93 6.46 -21.26
C PRO A 678 10.39 5.33 -20.32
N ALA A 679 10.03 4.12 -20.68
CA ALA A 679 10.48 2.88 -20.05
C ALA A 679 11.01 1.96 -21.14
N ARG A 680 12.10 1.25 -20.90
CA ARG A 680 12.62 0.25 -21.81
C ARG A 680 11.62 -0.90 -21.96
N ILE A 681 11.31 -1.29 -23.18
CA ILE A 681 10.43 -2.42 -23.51
C ILE A 681 11.33 -3.63 -23.79
N PRO A 682 11.09 -4.79 -23.14
CA PRO A 682 11.90 -5.98 -23.41
C PRO A 682 11.74 -6.42 -24.87
N THR A 683 12.88 -6.81 -25.50
CA THR A 683 12.86 -7.28 -26.89
C THR A 683 12.16 -8.64 -26.99
N GLN A 684 11.42 -8.82 -28.09
CA GLN A 684 10.76 -10.11 -28.41
C GLN A 684 11.68 -11.04 -29.22
N THR A 685 12.73 -10.52 -29.84
CA THR A 685 13.58 -11.25 -30.78
C THR A 685 14.78 -11.91 -30.10
N GLY A 686 15.04 -11.56 -28.83
CA GLY A 686 16.28 -11.91 -28.15
C GLY A 686 17.49 -11.08 -28.62
N ASP A 687 17.34 -10.15 -29.55
CA ASP A 687 18.39 -9.22 -29.98
C ASP A 687 18.32 -7.92 -29.20
N LEU A 688 19.26 -7.69 -28.28
CA LEU A 688 19.33 -6.49 -27.45
C LEU A 688 19.67 -5.21 -28.25
N ALA A 689 20.12 -5.35 -29.51
CA ALA A 689 20.35 -4.19 -30.35
C ALA A 689 19.03 -3.54 -30.85
N ASP A 690 17.90 -4.24 -30.75
CA ASP A 690 16.56 -3.74 -31.06
C ASP A 690 15.88 -3.11 -29.82
N ASP A 691 16.64 -2.36 -29.02
CA ASP A 691 16.12 -1.66 -27.83
C ASP A 691 15.04 -0.65 -28.20
N LYS A 692 13.86 -0.84 -27.60
CA LYS A 692 12.72 0.06 -27.75
C LYS A 692 12.34 0.68 -26.41
N TYR A 693 11.88 1.92 -26.50
CA TYR A 693 11.36 2.64 -25.33
C TYR A 693 9.90 3.03 -25.57
N SER A 694 9.13 2.96 -24.50
CA SER A 694 7.77 3.51 -24.53
C SER A 694 7.80 5.02 -24.78
N PRO A 695 6.77 5.58 -25.40
CA PRO A 695 6.62 7.03 -25.44
C PRO A 695 6.42 7.59 -24.01
N ARG A 696 6.74 8.87 -23.82
CA ARG A 696 6.26 9.60 -22.64
C ARG A 696 4.77 9.86 -22.77
N TYR A 697 4.03 9.78 -21.68
CA TYR A 697 2.60 10.01 -21.73
C TYR A 697 2.08 10.79 -20.51
N PRO A 698 1.12 11.72 -20.74
CA PRO A 698 0.45 12.45 -19.68
C PRO A 698 -0.78 11.69 -19.18
N MET A 699 -1.12 11.88 -17.91
CA MET A 699 -2.37 11.46 -17.29
C MET A 699 -2.98 12.63 -16.55
N PHE A 700 -4.28 12.87 -16.73
CA PHE A 700 -5.01 13.91 -16.02
C PHE A 700 -6.22 13.32 -15.32
N PHE A 701 -6.43 13.78 -14.09
CA PHE A 701 -7.55 13.35 -13.24
C PHE A 701 -8.22 14.59 -12.66
N ALA A 702 -9.53 14.57 -12.54
CA ALA A 702 -10.26 15.63 -11.84
C ALA A 702 -11.46 15.07 -11.10
N GLN A 703 -11.74 15.64 -9.93
CA GLN A 703 -12.92 15.30 -9.14
C GLN A 703 -13.52 16.57 -8.52
N ILE A 704 -14.82 16.59 -8.47
CA ILE A 704 -15.60 17.56 -7.70
C ILE A 704 -16.43 16.81 -6.67
N SER A 705 -16.47 17.29 -5.43
CA SER A 705 -17.39 16.76 -4.41
C SER A 705 -18.16 17.86 -3.71
N ARG A 706 -19.39 17.51 -3.28
CA ARG A 706 -20.31 18.41 -2.58
C ARG A 706 -20.90 17.76 -1.36
N LYS A 707 -20.64 18.36 -0.19
CA LYS A 707 -21.24 17.95 1.07
C LYS A 707 -22.63 18.58 1.27
N VAL A 708 -23.64 17.74 1.47
CA VAL A 708 -25.05 18.13 1.73
C VAL A 708 -25.53 17.37 2.97
N GLY A 709 -25.47 18.00 4.13
CA GLY A 709 -25.83 17.35 5.39
C GLY A 709 -24.89 16.16 5.68
N LYS A 710 -25.48 14.96 5.76
CA LYS A 710 -24.74 13.69 5.99
C LYS A 710 -24.25 13.04 4.70
N PHE A 711 -24.56 13.61 3.54
CA PHE A 711 -24.18 13.08 2.24
C PHE A 711 -23.02 13.88 1.65
N ASP A 712 -22.10 13.17 0.99
CA ASP A 712 -21.06 13.73 0.15
C ASP A 712 -21.19 13.11 -1.25
N ILE A 713 -21.66 13.92 -2.21
CA ILE A 713 -21.84 13.50 -3.61
C ILE A 713 -20.57 13.89 -4.36
N TYR A 714 -20.01 12.95 -5.09
CA TYR A 714 -18.80 13.21 -5.88
C TYR A 714 -18.95 12.71 -7.31
N ALA A 715 -18.29 13.38 -8.24
CA ALA A 715 -18.17 12.99 -9.62
C ALA A 715 -16.79 13.35 -10.14
N GLY A 716 -16.25 12.56 -11.03
CA GLY A 716 -14.93 12.78 -11.55
C GLY A 716 -14.66 12.11 -12.89
N CYS A 717 -13.46 12.34 -13.38
CA CYS A 717 -12.96 11.75 -14.60
C CYS A 717 -11.51 11.35 -14.41
N GLU A 718 -11.20 10.10 -14.70
CA GLU A 718 -9.84 9.57 -14.79
C GLU A 718 -9.37 9.60 -16.23
N ASN A 719 -8.06 9.77 -16.43
CA ASN A 719 -7.45 9.78 -17.75
C ASN A 719 -8.17 10.71 -18.73
N ILE A 720 -8.35 11.99 -18.37
CA ILE A 720 -9.12 12.98 -19.14
C ILE A 720 -8.58 13.13 -20.58
N ALA A 721 -7.27 12.92 -20.78
CA ALA A 721 -6.63 12.97 -22.10
C ALA A 721 -6.97 11.76 -22.99
N ASP A 722 -7.65 10.76 -22.49
CA ASP A 722 -7.97 9.50 -23.18
C ASP A 722 -6.73 8.79 -23.76
N TYR A 723 -5.61 8.89 -23.03
CA TYR A 723 -4.37 8.23 -23.44
C TYR A 723 -4.42 6.76 -23.09
N ARG A 724 -3.99 5.91 -24.02
CA ARG A 724 -3.90 4.46 -23.81
C ARG A 724 -2.74 3.86 -24.62
N GLN A 725 -2.26 2.73 -24.18
CA GLN A 725 -1.33 1.93 -24.94
C GLN A 725 -2.09 1.24 -26.09
N HIS A 726 -1.62 1.43 -27.35
CA HIS A 726 -2.33 0.89 -28.52
C HIS A 726 -2.15 -0.60 -28.68
N ASP A 727 -0.96 -1.14 -28.42
CA ASP A 727 -0.62 -2.55 -28.62
C ASP A 727 -0.19 -3.18 -27.28
N PRO A 728 -1.09 -3.35 -26.29
CA PRO A 728 -0.75 -3.98 -25.02
C PRO A 728 -0.56 -5.49 -25.16
N ILE A 729 -1.19 -6.10 -26.16
CA ILE A 729 -1.10 -7.52 -26.50
C ILE A 729 -0.43 -7.64 -27.86
N LEU A 730 0.74 -8.25 -27.90
CA LEU A 730 1.45 -8.53 -29.15
C LEU A 730 0.92 -9.81 -29.78
N ASN A 731 0.71 -9.78 -31.10
CA ASN A 731 0.22 -10.90 -31.88
C ASN A 731 -1.16 -11.42 -31.42
N ALA A 732 -2.08 -10.48 -31.10
CA ALA A 732 -3.42 -10.75 -30.60
C ALA A 732 -4.25 -11.62 -31.57
N ASP A 733 -4.03 -11.48 -32.89
CA ASP A 733 -4.70 -12.31 -33.91
C ASP A 733 -4.33 -13.81 -33.86
N ASN A 734 -3.22 -14.15 -33.19
CA ASN A 734 -2.77 -15.53 -33.03
C ASN A 734 -2.28 -15.81 -31.59
N PRO A 735 -3.22 -15.90 -30.63
CA PRO A 735 -2.89 -16.00 -29.20
C PRO A 735 -2.26 -17.33 -28.80
N TYR A 736 -2.22 -18.28 -29.72
CA TYR A 736 -1.54 -19.57 -29.53
C TYR A 736 -0.17 -19.62 -30.23
N SER A 737 0.43 -18.50 -30.63
CA SER A 737 1.77 -18.42 -31.20
C SER A 737 2.81 -18.04 -30.19
N THR A 738 4.08 -18.37 -30.45
CA THR A 738 5.22 -17.93 -29.61
C THR A 738 5.38 -16.42 -29.58
N GLY A 739 4.86 -15.69 -30.57
CA GLY A 739 4.84 -14.25 -30.62
C GLY A 739 3.77 -13.59 -29.72
N PHE A 740 2.82 -14.37 -29.20
CA PHE A 740 1.77 -13.85 -28.33
C PHE A 740 2.36 -13.44 -26.97
N ASN A 741 2.17 -12.19 -26.60
CA ASN A 741 2.69 -11.65 -25.36
C ASN A 741 1.85 -10.49 -24.84
N SER A 742 1.32 -10.61 -23.65
CA SER A 742 0.53 -9.59 -22.95
C SER A 742 1.29 -8.88 -21.81
N MET A 743 2.59 -9.19 -21.61
CA MET A 743 3.36 -8.68 -20.46
C MET A 743 3.94 -7.28 -20.70
N ASN A 744 3.98 -6.77 -21.92
CA ASN A 744 4.64 -5.50 -22.24
C ASN A 744 3.75 -4.28 -21.96
N VAL A 745 3.15 -4.22 -20.77
CA VAL A 745 2.29 -3.12 -20.37
C VAL A 745 3.15 -2.01 -19.74
N TRP A 746 3.28 -0.90 -20.46
CA TRP A 746 4.02 0.30 -20.04
C TRP A 746 3.12 1.51 -19.81
N GLY A 747 1.87 1.49 -20.27
CA GLY A 747 0.91 2.58 -20.22
C GLY A 747 -0.47 2.14 -19.73
N PRO A 748 -1.45 3.07 -19.71
CA PRO A 748 -2.83 2.74 -19.38
C PRO A 748 -3.44 1.78 -20.38
N LEU A 749 -4.14 0.76 -19.91
CA LEU A 749 -4.94 -0.15 -20.76
C LEU A 749 -6.29 0.49 -21.09
N MET A 750 -6.91 1.15 -20.11
CA MET A 750 -8.20 1.83 -20.24
C MET A 750 -8.01 3.28 -20.67
N GLY A 751 -8.93 3.76 -21.51
CA GLY A 751 -9.06 5.16 -21.87
C GLY A 751 -9.63 6.03 -20.76
N ARG A 752 -10.38 7.07 -21.15
CA ARG A 752 -11.09 7.98 -20.24
C ARG A 752 -12.21 7.24 -19.52
N LYS A 753 -12.31 7.46 -18.19
CA LYS A 753 -13.35 6.87 -17.34
C LYS A 753 -14.07 7.96 -16.53
N PHE A 754 -15.38 8.07 -16.68
CA PHE A 754 -16.23 8.94 -15.87
C PHE A 754 -16.84 8.14 -14.73
N TYR A 755 -16.98 8.78 -13.57
CA TYR A 755 -17.61 8.13 -12.42
C TYR A 755 -18.45 9.11 -11.60
N ILE A 756 -19.41 8.56 -10.87
CA ILE A 756 -20.21 9.23 -9.85
C ILE A 756 -20.29 8.37 -8.60
N GLY A 757 -20.37 9.01 -7.45
CA GLY A 757 -20.58 8.27 -6.21
C GLY A 757 -21.22 9.10 -5.11
N LEU A 758 -21.61 8.39 -4.07
CA LEU A 758 -22.31 8.93 -2.90
C LEU A 758 -21.68 8.35 -1.63
N ARG A 759 -21.22 9.22 -0.73
CA ARG A 759 -20.82 8.85 0.63
C ARG A 759 -21.88 9.31 1.62
N PHE A 760 -22.21 8.45 2.55
CA PHE A 760 -23.14 8.75 3.65
C PHE A 760 -22.42 8.48 4.97
N ASN A 761 -22.43 9.46 5.88
CA ASN A 761 -21.80 9.39 7.20
C ASN A 761 -22.86 9.61 8.29
N LEU A 762 -22.96 8.67 9.22
CA LEU A 762 -23.77 8.76 10.43
C LEU A 762 -22.85 8.64 11.64
N TYR A 763 -22.75 9.71 12.40
CA TYR A 763 -21.99 9.80 13.64
C TYR A 763 -22.82 9.42 14.87
#